data_a021023a1f722613fa8ed14b3e5ce983
#
_entry.id   a021023a1f722613fa8ed14b3e5ce983
#
_cell.length_a   1.000
_cell.length_b   1.000
_cell.length_c   1.000
_cell.angle_alpha   90.00
_cell.angle_beta   90.00
_cell.angle_gamma   90.00
#
_symmetry.space_group_name_H-M   'P 1'
#
loop_
_entity.id
_entity.type
_entity.pdbx_description
1 polymer ?
#
loop_
_entity_poly.entity_id
_entity_poly.type
_entity_poly.pdbx_seq_one_letter_code
_entity_poly.pdbx_strand_id
1 'polypeptide(L)'
;MEAEILALAGMGASSLVTLALQDLWGWGRRRFATLLGRGAPADEAAAEEELERSRRELLDARRAGDEDTAVAVEEAWAERLRDLLASHPESGNRLREVVAATIERSPAPVALGHILHYVNHVPVFQAMNDHWARCTEARATTAMFLCGLPGVGKRTTLRRWLQSHRDELPGELLQADLARDERGRPADPAAVLEHWLAQLGVAREDRPADTDAKAALVRRQLRDRPAVLVLENVGRPAEIKPLLPDSAGHVVLMTGQRVPLGLDALLDFEPVEIAPLKDEHALELLLKVSRSTEHPDRLRPIVRHLGGLPLALRLVAGQLRTPVPGTLEDITARLADRTTRWELLAVDDTHDLPGALDLAYERLGADAALLYRRLGTLPRTDIHLDTVHALTPDREPATARRGLHELLSARLLERDGVDTYRLHPLVHDHAAARAEREDTDAERDAVTGWFVRHLRQTAEAAEAALSSRWRHDPGHAYPDVPRTPEQGARAERELARRRDGLLAAVRLAHATGRYEEAWRLCQALWTFCLRTGSHAEWIESHETGLAAARAGGDRLAVARMHFQLGFARLDRWSLAEDDPRRAREHLDAARESVRGDGTGRGEGEARTESSALEALGLLELKLNRPRQALDLLAGAETALGDLAHPRGRALLAYHKGAAYTALGRHDDAERTLREARERFRRLGDGPDIALNVGKSWLRYAQDRLACARPEEALRALDEAAAAIEKGGSGYFLAVARLLRGDVHRRLGDERRAAADWAAAGTLFAQARSPRAEEARRRLGNSPVRSADGELD
;
A
#
# COMPACT_ATOMS: atom_id res chain seq x y z
N MET A 1 37.15 -10.07 4.31
CA MET A 1 37.91 -11.18 3.68
C MET A 1 36.97 -12.17 3.01
N GLU A 2 36.02 -12.77 3.73
CA GLU A 2 35.09 -13.76 3.16
C GLU A 2 34.12 -13.16 2.08
N ALA A 3 33.62 -11.95 2.30
CA ALA A 3 32.81 -11.22 1.35
C ALA A 3 33.60 -10.80 0.08
N GLU A 4 34.84 -10.43 0.20
CA GLU A 4 35.72 -10.11 -0.93
C GLU A 4 36.04 -11.33 -1.78
N ILE A 5 36.28 -12.48 -1.14
CA ILE A 5 36.51 -13.77 -1.83
C ILE A 5 35.27 -14.14 -2.62
N LEU A 6 34.09 -14.00 -2.04
CA LEU A 6 32.80 -14.30 -2.68
C LEU A 6 32.56 -13.40 -3.90
N ALA A 7 32.78 -12.09 -3.76
CA ALA A 7 32.60 -11.11 -4.84
C ALA A 7 33.60 -11.39 -5.99
N LEU A 8 34.85 -11.64 -5.68
CA LEU A 8 35.90 -11.89 -6.68
C LEU A 8 35.70 -13.23 -7.41
N ALA A 9 35.25 -14.27 -6.70
CA ALA A 9 34.92 -15.56 -7.29
C ALA A 9 33.71 -15.43 -8.25
N GLY A 10 32.69 -14.69 -7.87
CA GLY A 10 31.55 -14.39 -8.73
C GLY A 10 31.92 -13.61 -10.00
N MET A 11 32.77 -12.58 -9.87
CA MET A 11 33.28 -11.84 -11.04
C MET A 11 34.12 -12.72 -11.96
N GLY A 12 34.92 -13.61 -11.39
CA GLY A 12 35.71 -14.57 -12.14
C GLY A 12 34.86 -15.56 -12.94
N ALA A 13 33.81 -16.11 -12.32
CA ALA A 13 32.86 -17.04 -12.96
C ALA A 13 32.09 -16.35 -14.09
N SER A 14 31.57 -15.15 -13.85
CA SER A 14 30.86 -14.35 -14.86
C SER A 14 31.76 -13.98 -16.03
N SER A 15 33.06 -13.65 -15.77
CA SER A 15 34.04 -13.41 -16.81
C SER A 15 34.32 -14.67 -17.64
N LEU A 16 34.36 -15.83 -17.01
CA LEU A 16 34.59 -17.12 -17.65
C LEU A 16 33.40 -17.48 -18.58
N VAL A 17 32.18 -17.35 -18.09
CA VAL A 17 30.96 -17.59 -18.90
C VAL A 17 30.91 -16.62 -20.08
N THR A 18 31.25 -15.35 -19.86
CA THR A 18 31.34 -14.35 -20.92
C THR A 18 32.31 -14.75 -22.03
N LEU A 19 33.52 -15.16 -21.65
CA LEU A 19 34.54 -15.60 -22.60
C LEU A 19 34.16 -16.89 -23.32
N ALA A 20 33.46 -17.81 -22.63
CA ALA A 20 33.00 -19.07 -23.22
C ALA A 20 32.05 -18.87 -24.42
N LEU A 21 31.34 -17.76 -24.42
CA LEU A 21 30.37 -17.37 -25.45
C LEU A 21 30.96 -16.46 -26.54
N GLN A 22 32.27 -16.15 -26.50
CA GLN A 22 32.95 -15.20 -27.41
C GLN A 22 34.14 -15.84 -28.16
N ASP A 23 34.58 -15.15 -29.18
CA ASP A 23 35.76 -15.56 -29.98
C ASP A 23 37.10 -15.49 -29.19
N LEU A 24 37.06 -14.87 -28.03
CA LEU A 24 38.19 -14.77 -27.09
C LEU A 24 38.40 -16.02 -26.21
N TRP A 25 37.61 -17.08 -26.39
CA TRP A 25 37.65 -18.29 -25.59
C TRP A 25 39.04 -18.93 -25.48
N GLY A 26 39.75 -19.05 -26.59
CA GLY A 26 41.07 -19.66 -26.59
C GLY A 26 42.11 -18.90 -25.74
N TRP A 27 41.97 -17.58 -25.60
CA TRP A 27 42.78 -16.77 -24.70
C TRP A 27 42.30 -16.93 -23.24
N GLY A 28 41.01 -16.82 -22.97
CA GLY A 28 40.45 -16.95 -21.61
C GLY A 28 40.70 -18.32 -21.03
N ARG A 29 40.45 -19.40 -21.79
CA ARG A 29 40.62 -20.77 -21.37
C ARG A 29 42.08 -21.02 -20.83
N ARG A 30 43.07 -20.58 -21.56
CA ARG A 30 44.48 -20.73 -21.13
C ARG A 30 44.78 -19.98 -19.84
N ARG A 31 44.26 -18.75 -19.70
CA ARG A 31 44.51 -17.94 -18.50
C ARG A 31 43.81 -18.49 -17.25
N PHE A 32 42.59 -18.96 -17.39
CA PHE A 32 41.87 -19.61 -16.29
C PHE A 32 42.46 -20.98 -15.98
N ALA A 33 42.90 -21.74 -16.98
CA ALA A 33 43.58 -23.02 -16.75
C ALA A 33 44.90 -22.84 -15.98
N THR A 34 45.71 -21.84 -16.34
CA THR A 34 46.96 -21.53 -15.59
C THR A 34 46.68 -21.08 -14.15
N LEU A 35 45.57 -20.32 -13.95
CA LEU A 35 45.15 -19.93 -12.60
C LEU A 35 44.72 -21.14 -11.77
N LEU A 36 43.91 -22.03 -12.33
CA LEU A 36 43.37 -23.23 -11.67
C LEU A 36 44.45 -24.30 -11.45
N GLY A 37 45.32 -24.49 -12.43
CA GLY A 37 46.39 -25.46 -12.39
C GLY A 37 47.66 -24.99 -11.62
N ARG A 38 47.66 -23.73 -11.16
CA ARG A 38 48.74 -23.15 -10.32
C ARG A 38 50.15 -23.30 -10.90
N GLY A 39 50.25 -23.38 -12.23
CA GLY A 39 51.54 -23.56 -12.93
C GLY A 39 52.05 -25.01 -13.01
N ALA A 40 51.25 -25.99 -12.62
CA ALA A 40 51.59 -27.42 -12.82
C ALA A 40 50.97 -27.91 -14.14
N PRO A 41 51.79 -28.34 -15.13
CA PRO A 41 51.31 -28.65 -16.49
C PRO A 41 50.18 -29.70 -16.57
N ALA A 42 50.22 -30.71 -15.69
CA ALA A 42 49.18 -31.76 -15.66
C ALA A 42 47.84 -31.22 -15.14
N ASP A 43 47.85 -30.32 -14.13
CA ASP A 43 46.64 -29.72 -13.55
C ASP A 43 46.10 -28.64 -14.49
N GLU A 44 46.92 -27.91 -15.23
CA GLU A 44 46.49 -26.95 -16.26
C GLU A 44 45.79 -27.67 -17.42
N ALA A 45 46.26 -28.81 -17.87
CA ALA A 45 45.64 -29.61 -18.91
C ALA A 45 44.27 -30.15 -18.49
N ALA A 46 44.17 -30.64 -17.23
CA ALA A 46 42.88 -31.08 -16.67
C ALA A 46 41.87 -29.93 -16.55
N ALA A 47 42.34 -28.74 -16.11
CA ALA A 47 41.51 -27.54 -16.03
C ALA A 47 41.03 -27.06 -17.42
N GLU A 48 41.91 -27.12 -18.44
CA GLU A 48 41.54 -26.80 -19.82
C GLU A 48 40.41 -27.71 -20.35
N GLU A 49 40.49 -29.01 -20.07
CA GLU A 49 39.49 -29.99 -20.51
C GLU A 49 38.15 -29.77 -19.82
N GLU A 50 38.17 -29.43 -18.55
CA GLU A 50 36.96 -29.08 -17.77
C GLU A 50 36.32 -27.79 -18.26
N LEU A 51 37.08 -26.75 -18.51
CA LEU A 51 36.66 -25.49 -19.09
C LEU A 51 36.00 -25.70 -20.47
N GLU A 52 36.56 -26.57 -21.31
CA GLU A 52 36.00 -26.88 -22.64
C GLU A 52 34.72 -27.72 -22.54
N ARG A 53 34.57 -28.53 -21.50
CA ARG A 53 33.31 -29.25 -21.21
C ARG A 53 32.20 -28.28 -20.81
N SER A 54 32.48 -27.37 -19.88
CA SER A 54 31.54 -26.34 -19.43
C SER A 54 31.15 -25.41 -20.59
N ARG A 55 32.07 -25.09 -21.49
CA ARG A 55 31.72 -24.31 -22.70
C ARG A 55 30.72 -25.05 -23.58
N ARG A 56 30.89 -26.34 -23.82
CA ARG A 56 29.95 -27.11 -24.64
C ARG A 56 28.58 -27.15 -23.99
N GLU A 57 28.53 -27.38 -22.68
CA GLU A 57 27.27 -27.37 -21.91
C GLU A 57 26.57 -26.03 -21.98
N LEU A 58 27.29 -24.89 -21.84
CA LEU A 58 26.74 -23.54 -22.02
C LEU A 58 26.22 -23.28 -23.44
N LEU A 59 26.92 -23.73 -24.48
CA LEU A 59 26.50 -23.54 -25.87
C LEU A 59 25.26 -24.39 -26.22
N ASP A 60 25.17 -25.60 -25.67
CA ASP A 60 24.03 -26.49 -25.87
C ASP A 60 22.80 -25.99 -25.09
N ALA A 61 22.99 -25.56 -23.85
CA ALA A 61 21.95 -24.93 -23.06
C ALA A 61 21.38 -23.67 -23.76
N ARG A 62 22.25 -22.84 -24.31
CA ARG A 62 21.84 -21.66 -25.08
C ARG A 62 21.03 -22.00 -26.32
N ARG A 63 21.40 -23.06 -27.07
CA ARG A 63 20.62 -23.52 -28.23
C ARG A 63 19.27 -24.10 -27.87
N ALA A 64 19.18 -24.70 -26.67
CA ALA A 64 17.95 -25.28 -26.15
C ALA A 64 17.04 -24.26 -25.45
N GLY A 65 17.53 -23.02 -25.20
CA GLY A 65 16.82 -22.02 -24.38
C GLY A 65 16.72 -22.40 -22.90
N ASP A 66 17.63 -23.28 -22.44
CA ASP A 66 17.70 -23.77 -21.06
C ASP A 66 18.56 -22.82 -20.21
N GLU A 67 17.88 -21.84 -19.60
CA GLU A 67 18.53 -20.85 -18.71
C GLU A 67 19.02 -21.47 -17.40
N ASP A 68 18.40 -22.54 -16.90
CA ASP A 68 18.75 -23.16 -15.63
C ASP A 68 20.12 -23.86 -15.69
N THR A 69 20.44 -24.50 -16.81
CA THR A 69 21.74 -25.13 -17.03
C THR A 69 22.87 -24.11 -17.15
N ALA A 70 22.65 -22.96 -17.80
CA ALA A 70 23.66 -21.90 -17.89
C ALA A 70 24.00 -21.32 -16.51
N VAL A 71 23.02 -21.18 -15.67
CA VAL A 71 23.15 -20.74 -14.28
C VAL A 71 23.92 -21.74 -13.45
N ALA A 72 23.58 -23.01 -13.55
CA ALA A 72 24.24 -24.07 -12.80
C ALA A 72 25.77 -24.12 -13.11
N VAL A 73 26.16 -23.88 -14.38
CA VAL A 73 27.53 -23.80 -14.80
C VAL A 73 28.24 -22.58 -14.19
N GLU A 74 27.62 -21.41 -14.18
CA GLU A 74 28.22 -20.20 -13.57
C GLU A 74 28.39 -20.37 -12.05
N GLU A 75 27.40 -20.91 -11.37
CA GLU A 75 27.46 -21.17 -9.93
C GLU A 75 28.54 -22.19 -9.58
N ALA A 76 28.66 -23.27 -10.34
CA ALA A 76 29.71 -24.28 -10.13
C ALA A 76 31.11 -23.66 -10.27
N TRP A 77 31.30 -22.75 -11.24
CA TRP A 77 32.60 -22.05 -11.38
C TRP A 77 32.81 -21.02 -10.26
N ALA A 78 31.78 -20.33 -9.81
CA ALA A 78 31.92 -19.41 -8.68
C ALA A 78 32.29 -20.15 -7.39
N GLU A 79 31.71 -21.32 -7.15
CA GLU A 79 32.06 -22.18 -6.01
C GLU A 79 33.51 -22.66 -6.09
N ARG A 80 33.92 -23.13 -7.23
CA ARG A 80 35.29 -23.61 -7.47
C ARG A 80 36.34 -22.51 -7.33
N LEU A 81 36.09 -21.32 -7.83
CA LEU A 81 36.96 -20.16 -7.67
C LEU A 81 36.99 -19.69 -6.21
N ARG A 82 35.90 -19.79 -5.48
CA ARG A 82 35.82 -19.52 -4.04
C ARG A 82 36.72 -20.48 -3.26
N ASP A 83 36.66 -21.79 -3.54
CA ASP A 83 37.45 -22.81 -2.89
C ASP A 83 38.94 -22.61 -3.20
N LEU A 84 39.29 -22.24 -4.44
CA LEU A 84 40.64 -21.87 -4.81
C LEU A 84 41.13 -20.66 -4.01
N LEU A 85 40.38 -19.61 -3.89
CA LEU A 85 40.75 -18.39 -3.17
C LEU A 85 40.80 -18.60 -1.65
N ALA A 86 39.93 -19.46 -1.11
CA ALA A 86 39.96 -19.83 0.31
C ALA A 86 41.18 -20.64 0.68
N SER A 87 41.58 -21.58 -0.18
CA SER A 87 42.77 -22.43 0.02
C SER A 87 44.07 -21.74 -0.38
N HIS A 88 44.01 -20.77 -1.33
CA HIS A 88 45.19 -20.09 -1.90
C HIS A 88 44.92 -18.59 -2.10
N PRO A 89 44.95 -17.79 -1.03
CA PRO A 89 44.64 -16.35 -1.09
C PRO A 89 45.52 -15.56 -2.07
N GLU A 90 46.73 -16.02 -2.31
CA GLU A 90 47.69 -15.43 -3.27
C GLU A 90 47.15 -15.45 -4.72
N SER A 91 46.28 -16.39 -5.06
CA SER A 91 45.64 -16.48 -6.38
C SER A 91 44.65 -15.31 -6.66
N GLY A 92 44.24 -14.58 -5.62
CA GLY A 92 43.31 -13.47 -5.74
C GLY A 92 43.80 -12.33 -6.64
N ASN A 93 45.10 -11.99 -6.57
CA ASN A 93 45.67 -10.97 -7.45
C ASN A 93 45.67 -11.40 -8.91
N ARG A 94 46.05 -12.67 -9.17
CA ARG A 94 46.01 -13.23 -10.52
C ARG A 94 44.60 -13.31 -11.09
N LEU A 95 43.63 -13.65 -10.27
CA LEU A 95 42.24 -13.64 -10.73
C LEU A 95 41.76 -12.21 -11.06
N ARG A 96 42.12 -11.21 -10.25
CA ARG A 96 41.84 -9.80 -10.57
C ARG A 96 42.49 -9.36 -11.89
N GLU A 97 43.72 -9.76 -12.15
CA GLU A 97 44.38 -9.47 -13.42
C GLU A 97 43.69 -10.14 -14.61
N VAL A 98 43.24 -11.39 -14.46
CA VAL A 98 42.49 -12.09 -15.53
C VAL A 98 41.15 -11.44 -15.79
N VAL A 99 40.41 -11.07 -14.72
CA VAL A 99 39.15 -10.35 -14.83
C VAL A 99 39.35 -8.98 -15.49
N ALA A 100 40.32 -8.19 -15.03
CA ALA A 100 40.64 -6.89 -15.63
C ALA A 100 41.03 -7.00 -17.10
N ALA A 101 41.92 -7.96 -17.44
CA ALA A 101 42.33 -8.22 -18.81
C ALA A 101 41.21 -8.78 -19.71
N THR A 102 40.19 -9.43 -19.12
CA THR A 102 38.98 -9.84 -19.81
C THR A 102 38.13 -8.62 -20.15
N ILE A 103 37.98 -7.70 -19.21
CA ILE A 103 37.26 -6.45 -19.41
C ILE A 103 37.94 -5.57 -20.47
N GLU A 104 39.28 -5.47 -20.44
CA GLU A 104 40.06 -4.69 -21.43
C GLU A 104 40.04 -5.24 -22.86
N ARG A 105 39.99 -6.57 -23.00
CA ARG A 105 40.11 -7.26 -24.28
C ARG A 105 38.81 -7.70 -24.89
N SER A 106 37.77 -7.73 -24.10
CA SER A 106 36.41 -7.95 -24.63
C SER A 106 35.97 -6.68 -25.35
N PRO A 107 35.94 -6.65 -26.71
CA PRO A 107 35.21 -5.59 -27.43
C PRO A 107 33.71 -5.83 -27.26
N ALA A 108 33.37 -6.21 -26.06
CA ALA A 108 32.06 -6.73 -25.77
C ALA A 108 31.08 -5.63 -25.54
N PRO A 109 29.88 -5.83 -25.99
CA PRO A 109 28.73 -5.34 -25.21
C PRO A 109 28.96 -5.83 -23.77
N VAL A 110 28.84 -4.93 -22.80
CA VAL A 110 28.80 -5.25 -21.37
C VAL A 110 28.08 -6.57 -21.23
N ALA A 111 28.74 -7.56 -20.57
CA ALA A 111 28.11 -8.83 -20.28
C ALA A 111 26.82 -8.49 -19.55
N LEU A 112 25.69 -8.58 -20.26
CA LEU A 112 24.37 -8.51 -19.67
C LEU A 112 24.31 -9.77 -18.82
N GLY A 113 24.86 -9.72 -17.59
CA GLY A 113 24.89 -10.86 -16.67
C GLY A 113 23.49 -11.47 -16.65
N HIS A 114 23.41 -12.80 -16.76
CA HIS A 114 22.13 -13.48 -16.78
C HIS A 114 21.31 -13.03 -15.58
N ILE A 115 20.15 -12.45 -15.83
CA ILE A 115 19.21 -12.05 -14.79
C ILE A 115 18.46 -13.32 -14.37
N LEU A 116 19.01 -14.00 -13.37
CA LEU A 116 18.58 -15.31 -12.89
C LEU A 116 17.13 -15.39 -12.42
N HIS A 117 16.62 -14.31 -11.86
CA HIS A 117 15.27 -14.27 -11.30
C HIS A 117 14.65 -12.93 -11.65
N TYR A 118 14.01 -12.88 -12.82
CA TYR A 118 13.17 -11.76 -13.22
C TYR A 118 11.72 -12.12 -12.96
N VAL A 119 11.02 -11.33 -12.16
CA VAL A 119 9.61 -11.51 -11.85
C VAL A 119 8.84 -10.31 -12.37
N ASN A 120 7.91 -10.60 -13.17
CA ASN A 120 6.80 -9.86 -13.75
C ASN A 120 6.85 -8.32 -13.79
N HIS A 121 7.23 -7.79 -14.94
CA HIS A 121 6.88 -6.46 -15.42
C HIS A 121 6.20 -6.55 -16.80
N VAL A 122 5.25 -7.47 -16.97
CA VAL A 122 4.55 -7.69 -18.26
C VAL A 122 4.02 -6.37 -18.85
N PRO A 123 3.34 -5.48 -18.10
CA PRO A 123 2.86 -4.22 -18.66
C PRO A 123 4.01 -3.30 -19.12
N VAL A 124 5.13 -3.28 -18.39
CA VAL A 124 6.32 -2.50 -18.74
C VAL A 124 6.95 -3.00 -20.04
N PHE A 125 7.13 -4.32 -20.15
CA PHE A 125 7.65 -4.94 -21.38
C PHE A 125 6.72 -4.69 -22.57
N GLN A 126 5.43 -4.78 -22.37
CA GLN A 126 4.44 -4.55 -23.40
C GLN A 126 4.51 -3.10 -23.91
N ALA A 127 4.56 -2.11 -23.00
CA ALA A 127 4.73 -0.70 -23.39
C ALA A 127 6.03 -0.46 -24.17
N MET A 128 7.13 -1.06 -23.73
CA MET A 128 8.43 -0.95 -24.42
C MET A 128 8.36 -1.58 -25.83
N ASN A 129 7.76 -2.76 -25.96
CA ASN A 129 7.61 -3.46 -27.23
C ASN A 129 6.69 -2.70 -28.20
N ASP A 130 5.56 -2.19 -27.71
CA ASP A 130 4.63 -1.42 -28.53
C ASP A 130 5.28 -0.13 -29.06
N HIS A 131 6.07 0.56 -28.23
CA HIS A 131 6.78 1.74 -28.66
C HIS A 131 7.87 1.39 -29.70
N TRP A 132 8.67 0.35 -29.42
CA TRP A 132 9.71 -0.10 -30.35
C TRP A 132 9.14 -0.51 -31.69
N ALA A 133 8.05 -1.27 -31.71
CA ALA A 133 7.38 -1.66 -32.96
C ALA A 133 6.94 -0.43 -33.78
N ARG A 134 6.30 0.57 -33.14
CA ARG A 134 5.89 1.83 -33.81
C ARG A 134 7.09 2.58 -34.40
N CYS A 135 8.18 2.72 -33.66
CA CYS A 135 9.37 3.42 -34.14
C CYS A 135 10.08 2.67 -35.29
N THR A 136 10.12 1.34 -35.22
CA THR A 136 10.70 0.48 -36.26
C THR A 136 9.91 0.60 -37.56
N GLU A 137 8.59 0.57 -37.52
CA GLU A 137 7.68 0.76 -38.64
C GLU A 137 7.87 2.14 -39.29
N ALA A 138 8.03 3.18 -38.46
CA ALA A 138 8.28 4.55 -38.89
C ALA A 138 9.74 4.79 -39.33
N ARG A 139 10.64 3.83 -39.22
CA ARG A 139 12.09 3.98 -39.43
C ARG A 139 12.70 5.13 -38.61
N ALA A 140 12.18 5.37 -37.45
CA ALA A 140 12.65 6.40 -36.52
C ALA A 140 13.65 5.86 -35.49
N THR A 141 14.30 6.73 -34.75
CA THR A 141 15.07 6.35 -33.56
C THR A 141 14.08 5.98 -32.45
N THR A 142 14.24 4.81 -31.86
CA THR A 142 13.46 4.39 -30.71
C THR A 142 14.11 4.93 -29.43
N ALA A 143 13.44 5.78 -28.71
CA ALA A 143 13.96 6.27 -27.42
C ALA A 143 12.98 5.98 -26.29
N MET A 144 13.50 5.46 -25.18
CA MET A 144 12.71 5.11 -23.98
C MET A 144 13.43 5.62 -22.72
N PHE A 145 12.63 6.14 -21.77
CA PHE A 145 13.15 6.59 -20.49
C PHE A 145 12.51 5.82 -19.34
N LEU A 146 13.26 4.90 -18.72
CA LEU A 146 12.79 4.10 -17.58
C LEU A 146 12.99 4.89 -16.28
N CYS A 147 11.91 5.22 -15.58
CA CYS A 147 11.94 5.95 -14.33
C CYS A 147 11.24 5.19 -13.18
N GLY A 148 11.58 5.56 -11.94
CA GLY A 148 11.02 4.94 -10.71
C GLY A 148 11.97 5.03 -9.53
N LEU A 149 11.55 4.50 -8.39
CA LEU A 149 12.32 4.49 -7.14
C LEU A 149 13.74 3.90 -7.27
N PRO A 150 14.70 4.33 -6.43
CA PRO A 150 15.94 3.58 -6.26
C PRO A 150 15.67 2.12 -5.89
N GLY A 151 16.40 1.19 -6.47
CA GLY A 151 16.23 -0.25 -6.18
C GLY A 151 15.01 -0.94 -6.81
N VAL A 152 14.15 -0.23 -7.56
CA VAL A 152 12.95 -0.79 -8.20
C VAL A 152 13.23 -1.72 -9.40
N GLY A 153 14.48 -1.78 -9.86
CA GLY A 153 14.87 -2.70 -10.93
C GLY A 153 14.96 -2.09 -12.34
N LYS A 154 15.05 -0.76 -12.49
CA LYS A 154 15.17 -0.09 -13.81
C LYS A 154 16.26 -0.70 -14.71
N ARG A 155 17.48 -0.80 -14.17
CA ARG A 155 18.63 -1.40 -14.87
C ARG A 155 18.38 -2.88 -15.22
N THR A 156 17.79 -3.63 -14.31
CA THR A 156 17.44 -5.05 -14.50
C THR A 156 16.41 -5.22 -15.60
N THR A 157 15.34 -4.41 -15.58
CA THR A 157 14.28 -4.42 -16.63
C THR A 157 14.84 -4.06 -18.01
N LEU A 158 15.67 -3.01 -18.09
CA LEU A 158 16.32 -2.60 -19.31
C LEU A 158 17.20 -3.73 -19.89
N ARG A 159 18.06 -4.33 -19.05
CA ARG A 159 18.92 -5.45 -19.45
C ARG A 159 18.14 -6.66 -19.89
N ARG A 160 17.06 -7.01 -19.20
CA ARG A 160 16.19 -8.13 -19.59
C ARG A 160 15.52 -7.87 -20.93
N TRP A 161 15.06 -6.65 -21.16
CA TRP A 161 14.47 -6.26 -22.44
C TRP A 161 15.50 -6.36 -23.58
N LEU A 162 16.73 -5.87 -23.38
CA LEU A 162 17.84 -6.01 -24.35
C LEU A 162 18.17 -7.48 -24.64
N GLN A 163 18.15 -8.34 -23.62
CA GLN A 163 18.38 -9.78 -23.80
C GLN A 163 17.30 -10.44 -24.63
N SER A 164 16.03 -10.10 -24.41
CA SER A 164 14.91 -10.71 -25.13
C SER A 164 14.81 -10.29 -26.61
N HIS A 165 15.41 -9.15 -26.98
CA HIS A 165 15.39 -8.61 -28.35
C HIS A 165 16.76 -8.59 -29.03
N ARG A 166 17.74 -9.34 -28.47
CA ARG A 166 19.14 -9.28 -28.92
C ARG A 166 19.34 -9.50 -30.39
N ASP A 167 18.59 -10.43 -30.97
CA ASP A 167 18.76 -10.84 -32.39
C ASP A 167 18.11 -9.82 -33.38
N GLU A 168 17.28 -8.91 -32.86
CA GLU A 168 16.54 -7.92 -33.63
C GLU A 168 17.12 -6.51 -33.49
N LEU A 169 17.93 -6.28 -32.45
CA LEU A 169 18.53 -4.98 -32.14
C LEU A 169 19.81 -4.73 -32.98
N PRO A 170 20.17 -3.44 -33.21
CA PRO A 170 21.46 -3.10 -33.81
C PRO A 170 22.64 -3.74 -33.07
N GLY A 171 23.67 -4.16 -33.83
CA GLY A 171 24.80 -4.93 -33.27
C GLY A 171 25.76 -4.13 -32.39
N GLU A 172 25.85 -2.80 -32.56
CA GLU A 172 26.71 -1.93 -31.74
C GLU A 172 26.01 -1.52 -30.46
N LEU A 173 26.65 -1.74 -29.30
CA LEU A 173 26.11 -1.32 -27.98
C LEU A 173 27.05 -0.32 -27.33
N LEU A 174 26.61 0.92 -27.15
CA LEU A 174 27.34 2.00 -26.48
C LEU A 174 26.67 2.28 -25.14
N GLN A 175 27.42 2.16 -24.06
CA GLN A 175 26.88 2.35 -22.73
C GLN A 175 27.61 3.47 -21.98
N ALA A 176 26.86 4.25 -21.19
CA ALA A 176 27.38 5.23 -20.26
C ALA A 176 26.58 5.23 -18.96
N ASP A 177 27.27 5.20 -17.84
CA ASP A 177 26.69 5.49 -16.53
C ASP A 177 27.01 6.94 -16.16
N LEU A 178 25.96 7.76 -16.04
CA LEU A 178 26.05 9.19 -15.76
C LEU A 178 25.86 9.48 -14.26
N ALA A 179 26.07 8.46 -13.41
CA ALA A 179 26.07 8.67 -11.97
C ALA A 179 27.14 9.71 -11.57
N ARG A 180 26.88 10.44 -10.50
CA ARG A 180 27.84 11.35 -9.93
C ARG A 180 28.96 10.55 -9.25
N ASP A 181 30.19 11.07 -9.33
CA ASP A 181 31.31 10.49 -8.59
C ASP A 181 31.15 10.68 -7.07
N GLU A 182 32.02 10.06 -6.26
CA GLU A 182 32.01 10.16 -4.79
C GLU A 182 32.08 11.61 -4.27
N ARG A 183 32.52 12.57 -5.10
CA ARG A 183 32.59 14.00 -4.80
C ARG A 183 31.35 14.77 -5.31
N GLY A 184 30.30 14.06 -5.77
CA GLY A 184 29.07 14.65 -6.30
C GLY A 184 29.21 15.31 -7.67
N ARG A 185 30.34 15.13 -8.40
CA ARG A 185 30.54 15.72 -9.73
C ARG A 185 29.79 14.89 -10.78
N PRO A 186 29.09 15.52 -11.72
CA PRO A 186 28.45 14.82 -12.82
C PRO A 186 29.49 14.11 -13.70
N ALA A 187 29.10 13.00 -14.32
CA ALA A 187 29.92 12.35 -15.32
C ALA A 187 30.31 13.34 -16.44
N ASP A 188 31.56 13.28 -16.87
CA ASP A 188 32.05 14.12 -17.95
C ASP A 188 31.67 13.53 -19.32
N PRO A 189 30.81 14.18 -20.11
CA PRO A 189 30.46 13.68 -21.44
C PRO A 189 31.70 13.51 -22.36
N ALA A 190 32.75 14.29 -22.16
CA ALA A 190 33.98 14.14 -22.94
C ALA A 190 34.70 12.81 -22.70
N ALA A 191 34.68 12.34 -21.44
CA ALA A 191 35.24 11.03 -21.09
C ALA A 191 34.40 9.87 -21.65
N VAL A 192 33.08 9.99 -21.64
CA VAL A 192 32.17 9.03 -22.26
C VAL A 192 32.41 8.95 -23.77
N LEU A 193 32.47 10.08 -24.46
CA LEU A 193 32.75 10.14 -25.91
C LEU A 193 34.13 9.57 -26.26
N GLU A 194 35.13 9.81 -25.44
CA GLU A 194 36.48 9.24 -25.60
C GLU A 194 36.42 7.73 -25.57
N HIS A 195 35.68 7.18 -24.60
CA HIS A 195 35.49 5.74 -24.48
C HIS A 195 34.73 5.17 -25.69
N TRP A 196 33.66 5.82 -26.14
CA TRP A 196 32.88 5.38 -27.30
C TRP A 196 33.67 5.44 -28.60
N LEU A 197 34.51 6.47 -28.81
CA LEU A 197 35.39 6.54 -29.96
C LEU A 197 36.41 5.37 -29.98
N ALA A 198 36.89 4.97 -28.79
CA ALA A 198 37.76 3.79 -28.69
C ALA A 198 37.02 2.50 -29.07
N GLN A 199 35.79 2.33 -28.59
CA GLN A 199 34.91 1.21 -28.94
C GLN A 199 34.62 1.12 -30.44
N LEU A 200 34.37 2.27 -31.07
CA LEU A 200 34.10 2.40 -32.51
C LEU A 200 35.33 2.24 -33.37
N GLY A 201 36.50 1.96 -32.79
CA GLY A 201 37.75 1.67 -33.51
C GLY A 201 38.49 2.91 -34.01
N VAL A 202 38.17 4.11 -33.53
CA VAL A 202 38.89 5.33 -33.90
C VAL A 202 40.23 5.36 -33.20
N ALA A 203 41.34 5.51 -33.97
CA ALA A 203 42.68 5.57 -33.42
C ALA A 203 42.87 6.79 -32.49
N ARG A 204 43.69 6.69 -31.48
CA ARG A 204 43.83 7.74 -30.44
C ARG A 204 44.29 9.06 -31.02
N GLU A 205 45.16 9.04 -32.02
CA GLU A 205 45.67 10.20 -32.74
C GLU A 205 44.58 10.93 -33.56
N ASP A 206 43.50 10.25 -33.93
CA ASP A 206 42.39 10.79 -34.71
C ASP A 206 41.25 11.34 -33.85
N ARG A 207 41.36 11.24 -32.50
CA ARG A 207 40.31 11.70 -31.57
C ARG A 207 40.54 13.15 -31.20
N PRO A 208 39.54 14.03 -31.46
CA PRO A 208 39.64 15.42 -31.11
C PRO A 208 39.80 15.66 -29.58
N ALA A 209 40.41 16.76 -29.17
CA ALA A 209 40.46 17.13 -27.76
C ALA A 209 39.14 17.75 -27.26
N ASP A 210 38.44 18.48 -28.12
CA ASP A 210 37.21 19.19 -27.82
C ASP A 210 36.00 18.27 -27.77
N THR A 211 35.07 18.49 -26.80
CA THR A 211 33.86 17.68 -26.58
C THR A 211 32.89 17.70 -27.75
N ASP A 212 32.67 18.90 -28.35
CA ASP A 212 31.72 19.04 -29.46
C ASP A 212 32.28 18.34 -30.74
N ALA A 213 33.60 18.43 -30.96
CA ALA A 213 34.26 17.72 -32.03
C ALA A 213 34.26 16.22 -31.86
N LYS A 214 34.43 15.73 -30.61
CA LYS A 214 34.24 14.29 -30.27
C LYS A 214 32.81 13.83 -30.56
N ALA A 215 31.82 14.61 -30.13
CA ALA A 215 30.40 14.31 -30.36
C ALA A 215 30.09 14.25 -31.87
N ALA A 216 30.60 15.22 -32.64
CA ALA A 216 30.44 15.21 -34.09
C ALA A 216 31.08 13.98 -34.76
N LEU A 217 32.25 13.56 -34.26
CA LEU A 217 32.93 12.36 -34.75
C LEU A 217 32.15 11.09 -34.43
N VAL A 218 31.65 10.94 -33.19
CA VAL A 218 30.78 9.80 -32.80
C VAL A 218 29.54 9.76 -33.72
N ARG A 219 28.82 10.89 -33.89
CA ARG A 219 27.66 10.95 -34.77
C ARG A 219 27.98 10.54 -36.22
N ARG A 220 29.16 10.96 -36.72
CA ARG A 220 29.62 10.55 -38.04
C ARG A 220 29.86 9.03 -38.14
N GLN A 221 30.43 8.40 -37.10
CA GLN A 221 30.65 6.95 -37.07
C GLN A 221 29.31 6.17 -36.98
N LEU A 222 28.31 6.74 -36.29
CA LEU A 222 27.02 6.10 -36.11
C LEU A 222 26.06 6.27 -37.28
N ARG A 223 26.32 7.22 -38.21
CA ARG A 223 25.39 7.55 -39.33
C ARG A 223 25.06 6.35 -40.18
N ASP A 224 26.04 5.51 -40.47
CA ASP A 224 25.91 4.32 -41.31
C ASP A 224 25.91 3.01 -40.48
N ARG A 225 25.93 3.13 -39.14
CA ARG A 225 25.96 2.00 -38.20
C ARG A 225 24.94 2.20 -37.11
N PRO A 226 23.71 1.71 -37.29
CA PRO A 226 22.72 1.72 -36.21
C PRO A 226 23.28 1.12 -34.93
N ALA A 227 22.99 1.74 -33.78
CA ALA A 227 23.53 1.35 -32.49
C ALA A 227 22.44 1.40 -31.40
N VAL A 228 22.64 0.60 -30.36
CA VAL A 228 21.93 0.71 -29.10
C VAL A 228 22.74 1.57 -28.12
N LEU A 229 22.16 2.67 -27.68
CA LEU A 229 22.78 3.57 -26.71
C LEU A 229 22.08 3.36 -25.35
N VAL A 230 22.81 3.02 -24.32
CA VAL A 230 22.31 2.84 -22.97
C VAL A 230 22.89 3.93 -22.07
N LEU A 231 22.03 4.82 -21.59
CA LEU A 231 22.40 5.97 -20.76
C LEU A 231 21.78 5.77 -19.37
N GLU A 232 22.57 5.37 -18.40
CA GLU A 232 22.10 5.10 -17.05
C GLU A 232 22.25 6.34 -16.15
N ASN A 233 21.35 6.48 -15.16
CA ASN A 233 21.36 7.57 -14.16
C ASN A 233 21.30 8.99 -14.75
N VAL A 234 20.56 9.18 -15.81
CA VAL A 234 20.39 10.49 -16.47
C VAL A 234 19.72 11.47 -15.51
N GLY A 235 20.41 12.57 -15.20
CA GLY A 235 19.94 13.61 -14.29
C GLY A 235 19.51 14.90 -14.97
N ARG A 236 20.20 15.30 -16.05
CA ARG A 236 19.98 16.56 -16.77
C ARG A 236 20.08 16.41 -18.28
N PRO A 237 19.29 17.14 -19.08
CA PRO A 237 19.37 17.08 -20.55
C PRO A 237 20.75 17.44 -21.09
N ALA A 238 21.47 18.39 -20.45
CA ALA A 238 22.80 18.82 -20.88
C ALA A 238 23.86 17.70 -20.80
N GLU A 239 23.70 16.71 -19.92
CA GLU A 239 24.61 15.58 -19.75
C GLU A 239 24.56 14.63 -20.94
N ILE A 240 23.39 14.47 -21.56
CA ILE A 240 23.18 13.52 -22.65
C ILE A 240 23.19 14.17 -24.05
N LYS A 241 22.96 15.47 -24.14
CA LYS A 241 22.92 16.19 -25.43
C LYS A 241 24.10 15.87 -26.34
N PRO A 242 25.38 15.83 -25.88
CA PRO A 242 26.51 15.47 -26.72
C PRO A 242 26.52 14.00 -27.15
N LEU A 243 25.83 13.12 -26.37
CA LEU A 243 25.81 11.68 -26.56
C LEU A 243 24.71 11.18 -27.51
N LEU A 244 23.75 12.05 -27.87
CA LEU A 244 22.64 11.67 -28.72
C LEU A 244 23.04 11.60 -30.19
N PRO A 245 22.57 10.58 -30.94
CA PRO A 245 22.76 10.46 -32.39
C PRO A 245 21.94 11.52 -33.14
N ASP A 246 22.33 11.84 -34.36
CA ASP A 246 21.63 12.75 -35.28
C ASP A 246 21.00 12.05 -36.48
N SER A 247 21.05 10.71 -36.52
CA SER A 247 20.50 9.87 -37.57
C SER A 247 19.41 8.93 -37.03
N ALA A 248 18.57 8.39 -37.92
CA ALA A 248 17.52 7.45 -37.54
C ALA A 248 18.03 6.01 -37.42
N GLY A 249 17.19 5.12 -36.86
CA GLY A 249 17.47 3.69 -36.75
C GLY A 249 18.27 3.27 -35.51
N HIS A 250 18.53 4.20 -34.58
CA HIS A 250 19.14 3.87 -33.29
C HIS A 250 18.09 3.50 -32.25
N VAL A 251 18.56 2.83 -31.18
CA VAL A 251 17.78 2.57 -29.97
C VAL A 251 18.45 3.28 -28.81
N VAL A 252 17.76 4.25 -28.18
CA VAL A 252 18.27 5.04 -27.06
C VAL A 252 17.51 4.68 -25.79
N LEU A 253 18.14 3.95 -24.89
CA LEU A 253 17.55 3.51 -23.63
C LEU A 253 18.13 4.31 -22.48
N MET A 254 17.29 5.00 -21.76
CA MET A 254 17.69 5.88 -20.66
C MET A 254 17.11 5.39 -19.35
N THR A 255 17.86 5.52 -18.26
CA THR A 255 17.35 5.31 -16.90
C THR A 255 17.59 6.50 -16.01
N GLY A 256 16.63 6.79 -15.13
CA GLY A 256 16.74 7.86 -14.12
C GLY A 256 15.70 7.70 -13.01
N GLN A 257 15.77 8.54 -12.00
CA GLN A 257 14.72 8.59 -10.99
C GLN A 257 13.45 9.25 -11.53
N ARG A 258 13.63 10.32 -12.28
CA ARG A 258 12.57 11.10 -12.95
C ARG A 258 13.00 11.45 -14.39
N VAL A 259 12.02 11.72 -15.21
CA VAL A 259 12.26 12.33 -16.53
C VAL A 259 12.77 13.76 -16.30
N PRO A 260 13.97 14.13 -16.80
CA PRO A 260 14.49 15.47 -16.66
C PRO A 260 13.65 16.51 -17.46
N LEU A 261 13.37 17.64 -16.85
CA LEU A 261 12.67 18.74 -17.52
C LEU A 261 13.47 19.21 -18.75
N GLY A 262 12.80 19.35 -19.89
CA GLY A 262 13.39 19.78 -21.16
C GLY A 262 14.08 18.65 -21.95
N LEU A 263 13.92 17.39 -21.54
CA LEU A 263 14.38 16.25 -22.32
C LEU A 263 13.62 16.15 -23.64
N ASP A 264 12.32 16.45 -23.64
CA ASP A 264 11.41 16.45 -24.81
C ASP A 264 11.88 17.43 -25.90
N ALA A 265 12.66 18.47 -25.52
CA ALA A 265 13.26 19.40 -26.50
C ALA A 265 14.49 18.83 -27.23
N LEU A 266 15.06 17.73 -26.74
CA LEU A 266 16.24 17.08 -27.32
C LEU A 266 15.91 15.83 -28.12
N LEU A 267 14.91 15.08 -27.70
CA LEU A 267 14.60 13.76 -28.23
C LEU A 267 13.13 13.43 -27.93
N ASP A 268 12.42 12.89 -28.92
CA ASP A 268 11.11 12.28 -28.69
C ASP A 268 11.33 10.88 -28.07
N PHE A 269 10.67 10.60 -26.95
CA PHE A 269 10.87 9.36 -26.18
C PHE A 269 9.60 8.90 -25.47
N GLU A 270 9.49 7.60 -25.21
CA GLU A 270 8.44 7.01 -24.39
C GLU A 270 8.87 6.96 -22.91
N PRO A 271 8.16 7.63 -22.00
CA PRO A 271 8.41 7.48 -20.57
C PRO A 271 7.83 6.16 -20.04
N VAL A 272 8.67 5.32 -19.46
CA VAL A 272 8.30 4.02 -18.90
C VAL A 272 8.46 4.04 -17.39
N GLU A 273 7.35 4.05 -16.66
CA GLU A 273 7.37 4.05 -15.20
C GLU A 273 7.46 2.63 -14.66
N ILE A 274 8.41 2.38 -13.75
CA ILE A 274 8.58 1.10 -13.06
C ILE A 274 8.17 1.26 -11.60
N ALA A 275 7.08 0.61 -11.23
CA ALA A 275 6.57 0.54 -9.87
C ALA A 275 7.17 -0.64 -9.08
N PRO A 276 7.15 -0.61 -7.73
CA PRO A 276 7.46 -1.77 -6.91
C PRO A 276 6.58 -2.99 -7.26
N LEU A 277 7.10 -4.18 -6.98
CA LEU A 277 6.38 -5.43 -7.23
C LEU A 277 5.13 -5.53 -6.33
N LYS A 278 4.03 -6.03 -6.89
CA LYS A 278 2.86 -6.42 -6.09
C LYS A 278 3.22 -7.57 -5.15
N ASP A 279 2.51 -7.70 -4.04
CA ASP A 279 2.80 -8.68 -2.98
C ASP A 279 3.02 -10.11 -3.50
N GLU A 280 2.23 -10.56 -4.49
CA GLU A 280 2.34 -11.89 -5.09
C GLU A 280 3.67 -12.08 -5.81
N HIS A 281 4.08 -11.10 -6.62
CA HIS A 281 5.33 -11.14 -7.37
C HIS A 281 6.55 -10.88 -6.48
N ALA A 282 6.39 -10.06 -5.45
CA ALA A 282 7.42 -9.83 -4.45
C ALA A 282 7.71 -11.12 -3.66
N LEU A 283 6.67 -11.85 -3.29
CA LEU A 283 6.77 -13.16 -2.65
C LEU A 283 7.41 -14.20 -3.57
N GLU A 284 7.02 -14.22 -4.84
CA GLU A 284 7.63 -15.08 -5.87
C GLU A 284 9.13 -14.80 -6.03
N LEU A 285 9.53 -13.53 -6.09
CA LEU A 285 10.94 -13.14 -6.17
C LEU A 285 11.70 -13.59 -4.92
N LEU A 286 11.12 -13.35 -3.72
CA LEU A 286 11.72 -13.73 -2.45
C LEU A 286 11.97 -15.24 -2.39
N LEU A 287 10.96 -16.06 -2.73
CA LEU A 287 11.05 -17.52 -2.76
C LEU A 287 12.11 -18.01 -3.76
N LYS A 288 12.10 -17.48 -5.00
CA LYS A 288 13.05 -17.87 -6.04
C LYS A 288 14.51 -17.56 -5.66
N VAL A 289 14.72 -16.37 -5.09
CA VAL A 289 16.10 -15.92 -4.75
C VAL A 289 16.60 -16.58 -3.46
N SER A 290 15.76 -16.71 -2.43
CA SER A 290 16.15 -17.34 -1.16
C SER A 290 16.26 -18.85 -1.25
N ARG A 291 15.64 -19.48 -2.28
CA ARG A 291 15.44 -20.95 -2.37
C ARG A 291 14.80 -21.53 -1.11
N SER A 292 14.00 -20.71 -0.41
CA SER A 292 13.36 -21.11 0.83
C SER A 292 12.26 -22.13 0.58
N THR A 293 12.22 -23.15 1.43
CA THR A 293 11.13 -24.15 1.47
C THR A 293 10.03 -23.77 2.45
N GLU A 294 10.13 -22.59 3.05
CA GLU A 294 9.13 -22.09 4.00
C GLU A 294 7.78 -21.85 3.35
N HIS A 295 6.71 -22.04 4.13
CA HIS A 295 5.36 -21.75 3.64
C HIS A 295 5.21 -20.25 3.30
N PRO A 296 4.61 -19.91 2.16
CA PRO A 296 4.47 -18.52 1.70
C PRO A 296 3.95 -17.53 2.74
N ASP A 297 3.02 -17.95 3.60
CA ASP A 297 2.44 -17.08 4.62
C ASP A 297 3.43 -16.62 5.70
N ARG A 298 4.48 -17.41 5.97
CA ARG A 298 5.56 -17.02 6.89
C ARG A 298 6.47 -15.93 6.31
N LEU A 299 6.55 -15.82 4.99
CA LEU A 299 7.37 -14.83 4.29
C LEU A 299 6.60 -13.53 3.97
N ARG A 300 5.25 -13.53 4.03
CA ARG A 300 4.43 -12.33 3.79
C ARG A 300 4.77 -11.12 4.68
N PRO A 301 5.09 -11.28 5.98
CA PRO A 301 5.55 -10.14 6.80
C PRO A 301 6.79 -9.46 6.24
N ILE A 302 7.78 -10.23 5.75
CA ILE A 302 8.99 -9.71 5.11
C ILE A 302 8.62 -8.87 3.89
N VAL A 303 7.79 -9.40 2.99
CA VAL A 303 7.32 -8.67 1.79
C VAL A 303 6.68 -7.34 2.15
N ARG A 304 5.83 -7.31 3.19
CA ARG A 304 5.17 -6.07 3.64
C ARG A 304 6.16 -5.04 4.20
N HIS A 305 7.18 -5.48 4.93
CA HIS A 305 8.21 -4.57 5.45
C HIS A 305 9.08 -3.98 4.33
N LEU A 306 9.32 -4.73 3.26
CA LEU A 306 10.15 -4.32 2.13
C LEU A 306 9.35 -3.62 1.00
N GLY A 307 8.01 -3.63 1.06
CA GLY A 307 7.13 -2.91 0.14
C GLY A 307 7.27 -3.32 -1.33
N GLY A 308 7.68 -4.55 -1.61
CA GLY A 308 7.84 -5.03 -2.98
C GLY A 308 9.07 -4.47 -3.73
N LEU A 309 10.03 -3.84 -3.05
CA LEU A 309 11.22 -3.28 -3.69
C LEU A 309 12.22 -4.41 -4.04
N PRO A 310 12.50 -4.68 -5.33
CA PRO A 310 13.30 -5.84 -5.75
C PRO A 310 14.70 -5.89 -5.14
N LEU A 311 15.38 -4.75 -5.00
CA LEU A 311 16.72 -4.70 -4.38
C LEU A 311 16.64 -5.14 -2.92
N ALA A 312 15.72 -4.58 -2.14
CA ALA A 312 15.55 -4.95 -0.74
C ALA A 312 15.17 -6.43 -0.56
N LEU A 313 14.29 -6.95 -1.42
CA LEU A 313 13.91 -8.37 -1.43
C LEU A 313 15.10 -9.28 -1.70
N ARG A 314 15.97 -8.92 -2.65
CA ARG A 314 17.17 -9.71 -2.98
C ARG A 314 18.20 -9.71 -1.85
N LEU A 315 18.42 -8.56 -1.21
CA LEU A 315 19.33 -8.44 -0.06
C LEU A 315 18.90 -9.35 1.10
N VAL A 316 17.61 -9.31 1.44
CA VAL A 316 17.04 -10.17 2.49
C VAL A 316 16.99 -11.64 2.06
N ALA A 317 16.67 -11.92 0.80
CA ALA A 317 16.70 -13.29 0.27
C ALA A 317 18.09 -13.92 0.35
N GLY A 318 19.14 -13.13 0.12
CA GLY A 318 20.53 -13.58 0.30
C GLY A 318 20.81 -14.07 1.72
N GLN A 319 20.32 -13.37 2.73
CA GLN A 319 20.46 -13.75 4.14
C GLN A 319 19.63 -14.98 4.51
N LEU A 320 18.44 -15.14 3.91
CA LEU A 320 17.60 -16.32 4.11
C LEU A 320 18.16 -17.61 3.49
N ARG A 321 19.16 -17.53 2.59
CA ARG A 321 19.83 -18.69 1.99
C ARG A 321 20.72 -19.47 2.97
N THR A 322 21.12 -18.85 4.07
CA THR A 322 21.95 -19.49 5.09
C THR A 322 21.05 -20.27 6.05
N PRO A 323 21.10 -21.60 6.09
CA PRO A 323 20.18 -22.44 6.88
C PRO A 323 20.59 -22.45 8.35
N VAL A 324 20.41 -21.35 9.07
CA VAL A 324 20.59 -21.28 10.53
C VAL A 324 19.21 -21.33 11.19
N PRO A 325 18.96 -22.21 12.18
CA PRO A 325 17.69 -22.24 12.91
C PRO A 325 17.39 -20.86 13.52
N GLY A 326 16.14 -20.39 13.36
CA GLY A 326 15.71 -19.08 13.86
C GLY A 326 15.99 -17.90 12.93
N THR A 327 16.67 -18.09 11.80
CA THR A 327 17.02 -17.00 10.86
C THR A 327 15.79 -16.25 10.35
N LEU A 328 14.68 -16.94 10.06
CA LEU A 328 13.46 -16.30 9.57
C LEU A 328 12.83 -15.40 10.63
N GLU A 329 12.75 -15.87 11.86
CA GLU A 329 12.21 -15.13 13.00
C GLU A 329 13.10 -13.92 13.33
N ASP A 330 14.42 -14.11 13.35
CA ASP A 330 15.39 -13.03 13.59
C ASP A 330 15.30 -11.96 12.50
N ILE A 331 15.35 -12.34 11.22
CA ILE A 331 15.19 -11.40 10.11
C ILE A 331 13.84 -10.68 10.17
N THR A 332 12.76 -11.40 10.48
CA THR A 332 11.43 -10.77 10.59
C THR A 332 11.40 -9.76 11.73
N ALA A 333 11.98 -10.09 12.90
CA ALA A 333 12.07 -9.19 14.04
C ALA A 333 12.94 -7.96 13.72
N ARG A 334 14.10 -8.14 13.10
CA ARG A 334 14.97 -7.04 12.67
C ARG A 334 14.35 -6.15 11.60
N LEU A 335 13.57 -6.72 10.70
CA LEU A 335 12.80 -5.94 9.73
C LEU A 335 11.63 -5.17 10.36
N ALA A 336 11.09 -5.65 11.47
CA ALA A 336 10.05 -4.93 12.22
C ALA A 336 10.62 -3.71 12.95
N ASP A 337 11.85 -3.79 13.45
CA ASP A 337 12.56 -2.67 14.04
C ASP A 337 13.19 -1.77 12.96
N ARG A 338 13.01 -0.46 13.11
CA ARG A 338 13.40 0.54 12.10
C ARG A 338 14.91 0.69 11.96
N THR A 339 15.65 0.60 13.06
CA THR A 339 17.10 0.79 13.08
C THR A 339 17.81 -0.41 12.48
N THR A 340 17.49 -1.61 12.97
CA THR A 340 18.12 -2.86 12.50
C THR A 340 17.71 -3.23 11.07
N ARG A 341 16.57 -2.74 10.58
CA ARG A 341 16.16 -2.88 9.19
C ARG A 341 17.17 -2.27 8.22
N TRP A 342 17.64 -1.05 8.51
CA TRP A 342 18.61 -0.38 7.65
C TRP A 342 19.96 -1.08 7.62
N GLU A 343 20.40 -1.67 8.75
CA GLU A 343 21.60 -2.50 8.81
C GLU A 343 21.49 -3.75 7.91
N LEU A 344 20.29 -4.33 7.79
CA LEU A 344 20.03 -5.45 6.88
C LEU A 344 20.05 -5.06 5.40
N LEU A 345 19.80 -3.79 5.07
CA LEU A 345 19.69 -3.27 3.71
C LEU A 345 20.94 -2.51 3.23
N ALA A 346 21.91 -2.27 4.10
CA ALA A 346 23.21 -1.68 3.79
C ALA A 346 24.26 -2.79 3.71
N VAL A 347 24.56 -3.31 2.51
CA VAL A 347 25.43 -4.50 2.34
C VAL A 347 26.81 -4.13 1.79
N ASP A 348 26.88 -3.23 0.80
CA ASP A 348 28.13 -2.76 0.19
C ASP A 348 27.93 -1.42 -0.53
N ASP A 349 29.05 -0.79 -0.97
CA ASP A 349 29.04 0.51 -1.66
C ASP A 349 28.30 0.49 -3.02
N THR A 350 28.02 -0.69 -3.58
CA THR A 350 27.35 -0.85 -4.88
C THR A 350 25.84 -1.11 -4.72
N HIS A 351 25.40 -1.56 -3.53
CA HIS A 351 24.04 -1.94 -3.22
C HIS A 351 23.53 -1.23 -1.94
N ASP A 352 23.79 0.07 -1.84
CA ASP A 352 23.40 0.92 -0.72
C ASP A 352 22.06 1.60 -1.01
N LEU A 353 20.98 0.98 -0.55
CA LEU A 353 19.64 1.59 -0.67
C LEU A 353 19.48 2.84 0.22
N PRO A 354 19.98 2.86 1.48
CA PRO A 354 20.01 4.08 2.28
C PRO A 354 20.68 5.25 1.59
N GLY A 355 21.91 5.09 1.09
CA GLY A 355 22.64 6.15 0.39
C GLY A 355 21.96 6.63 -0.89
N ALA A 356 21.31 5.72 -1.64
CA ALA A 356 20.52 6.11 -2.80
C ALA A 356 19.30 6.97 -2.45
N LEU A 357 18.67 6.74 -1.30
CA LEU A 357 17.58 7.59 -0.79
C LEU A 357 18.11 8.91 -0.23
N ASP A 358 19.26 8.90 0.46
CA ASP A 358 19.96 10.10 0.92
C ASP A 358 20.27 11.03 -0.25
N LEU A 359 20.85 10.50 -1.32
CA LEU A 359 21.15 11.26 -2.53
C LEU A 359 19.89 11.85 -3.20
N ALA A 360 18.78 11.11 -3.16
CA ALA A 360 17.50 11.60 -3.68
C ALA A 360 16.95 12.77 -2.82
N TYR A 361 17.07 12.64 -1.50
CA TYR A 361 16.65 13.64 -0.52
C TYR A 361 17.49 14.94 -0.62
N GLU A 362 18.81 14.83 -0.72
CA GLU A 362 19.72 15.97 -0.83
C GLU A 362 19.50 16.85 -2.09
N ARG A 363 18.85 16.28 -3.11
CA ARG A 363 18.47 17.02 -4.33
C ARG A 363 17.14 17.76 -4.22
N LEU A 364 16.41 17.60 -3.12
CA LEU A 364 15.14 18.30 -2.90
C LEU A 364 15.38 19.76 -2.52
N GLY A 365 14.50 20.63 -3.00
CA GLY A 365 14.40 22.00 -2.49
C GLY A 365 13.91 21.99 -1.04
N ALA A 366 14.19 23.09 -0.32
CA ALA A 366 13.91 23.19 1.13
C ALA A 366 12.45 22.88 1.51
N ASP A 367 11.47 23.31 0.71
CA ASP A 367 10.04 23.06 0.99
C ASP A 367 9.65 21.61 0.78
N ALA A 368 10.23 20.94 -0.24
CA ALA A 368 10.01 19.52 -0.49
C ALA A 368 10.69 18.66 0.57
N ALA A 369 11.90 18.98 0.97
CA ALA A 369 12.63 18.31 2.05
C ALA A 369 11.88 18.42 3.39
N LEU A 370 11.37 19.62 3.71
CA LEU A 370 10.54 19.83 4.90
C LEU A 370 9.25 18.99 4.86
N LEU A 371 8.53 18.99 3.74
CA LEU A 371 7.32 18.18 3.58
C LEU A 371 7.65 16.69 3.71
N TYR A 372 8.75 16.23 3.12
CA TYR A 372 9.21 14.85 3.21
C TYR A 372 9.41 14.39 4.66
N ARG A 373 10.12 15.17 5.48
CA ARG A 373 10.33 14.87 6.89
C ARG A 373 9.03 14.89 7.69
N ARG A 374 8.16 15.90 7.45
CA ARG A 374 6.84 15.98 8.08
C ARG A 374 5.97 14.74 7.79
N LEU A 375 6.01 14.25 6.55
CA LEU A 375 5.30 13.01 6.18
C LEU A 375 5.90 11.77 6.88
N GLY A 376 7.22 11.72 7.05
CA GLY A 376 7.90 10.65 7.80
C GLY A 376 7.57 10.62 9.29
N THR A 377 7.17 11.74 9.89
CA THR A 377 6.75 11.82 11.29
C THR A 377 5.39 11.15 11.56
N LEU A 378 4.57 10.98 10.52
CA LEU A 378 3.21 10.47 10.62
C LEU A 378 3.15 8.94 10.54
N PRO A 379 2.04 8.32 10.93
CA PRO A 379 1.78 6.92 10.64
C PRO A 379 1.73 6.66 9.12
N ARG A 380 2.10 5.45 8.71
CA ARG A 380 1.99 5.02 7.31
C ARG A 380 0.53 4.87 6.90
N THR A 381 -0.02 5.90 6.30
CA THR A 381 -1.39 5.95 5.80
C THR A 381 -1.44 6.70 4.48
N ASP A 382 -2.57 6.63 3.81
CA ASP A 382 -2.81 7.46 2.64
C ASP A 382 -2.85 8.93 3.04
N ILE A 383 -2.21 9.76 2.23
CA ILE A 383 -2.07 11.19 2.42
C ILE A 383 -2.97 11.89 1.40
N HIS A 384 -3.79 12.81 1.86
CA HIS A 384 -4.67 13.61 1.00
C HIS A 384 -4.11 15.03 0.83
N LEU A 385 -4.45 15.71 -0.27
CA LEU A 385 -3.92 17.04 -0.57
C LEU A 385 -4.21 18.06 0.53
N ASP A 386 -5.38 18.02 1.13
CA ASP A 386 -5.74 18.90 2.26
C ASP A 386 -4.94 18.57 3.53
N THR A 387 -4.57 17.29 3.74
CA THR A 387 -3.65 16.89 4.80
C THR A 387 -2.26 17.50 4.56
N VAL A 388 -1.78 17.53 3.31
CA VAL A 388 -0.51 18.24 2.98
C VAL A 388 -0.58 19.70 3.39
N HIS A 389 -1.68 20.39 3.09
CA HIS A 389 -1.88 21.79 3.51
C HIS A 389 -1.93 21.93 5.04
N ALA A 390 -2.60 21.00 5.74
CA ALA A 390 -2.67 21.01 7.20
C ALA A 390 -1.31 20.76 7.87
N LEU A 391 -0.43 20.02 7.22
CA LEU A 391 0.94 19.76 7.69
C LEU A 391 1.90 20.93 7.41
N THR A 392 1.51 21.90 6.61
CA THR A 392 2.33 23.06 6.22
C THR A 392 1.59 24.38 6.51
N PRO A 393 1.08 24.61 7.75
CA PRO A 393 0.30 25.81 8.07
C PRO A 393 1.13 27.09 7.99
N ASP A 394 2.44 26.97 8.05
CA ASP A 394 3.45 28.02 7.93
C ASP A 394 3.82 28.36 6.49
N ARG A 395 3.21 27.71 5.51
CA ARG A 395 3.48 27.86 4.06
C ARG A 395 2.22 28.23 3.29
N GLU A 396 2.43 29.02 2.23
CA GLU A 396 1.39 29.26 1.23
C GLU A 396 0.95 27.96 0.54
N PRO A 397 -0.35 27.77 0.26
CA PRO A 397 -0.84 26.56 -0.41
C PRO A 397 -0.13 26.23 -1.73
N ALA A 398 0.27 27.25 -2.49
CA ALA A 398 1.03 27.09 -3.72
C ALA A 398 2.44 26.50 -3.47
N THR A 399 3.08 26.88 -2.38
CA THR A 399 4.40 26.38 -1.96
C THR A 399 4.29 24.92 -1.51
N ALA A 400 3.28 24.58 -0.70
CA ALA A 400 3.00 23.21 -0.30
C ALA A 400 2.77 22.28 -1.53
N ARG A 401 2.01 22.76 -2.52
CA ARG A 401 1.81 22.02 -3.79
C ARG A 401 3.10 21.87 -4.59
N ARG A 402 3.97 22.90 -4.65
CA ARG A 402 5.28 22.75 -5.32
C ARG A 402 6.13 21.68 -4.65
N GLY A 403 6.22 21.70 -3.31
CA GLY A 403 6.92 20.65 -2.57
C GLY A 403 6.36 19.24 -2.84
N LEU A 404 5.03 19.11 -2.86
CA LEU A 404 4.35 17.87 -3.23
C LEU A 404 4.71 17.42 -4.65
N HIS A 405 4.66 18.31 -5.63
CA HIS A 405 5.03 18.00 -7.01
C HIS A 405 6.50 17.59 -7.15
N GLU A 406 7.38 18.19 -6.37
CA GLU A 406 8.79 17.85 -6.37
C GLU A 406 9.02 16.44 -5.79
N LEU A 407 8.34 16.08 -4.70
CA LEU A 407 8.38 14.72 -4.14
C LEU A 407 7.86 13.65 -5.13
N LEU A 408 6.76 13.95 -5.83
CA LEU A 408 6.23 13.10 -6.90
C LEU A 408 7.24 12.95 -8.05
N SER A 409 7.85 14.07 -8.46
CA SER A 409 8.86 14.09 -9.53
C SER A 409 10.12 13.31 -9.13
N ALA A 410 10.53 13.40 -7.86
CA ALA A 410 11.65 12.65 -7.31
C ALA A 410 11.32 11.17 -7.05
N ARG A 411 10.08 10.74 -7.31
CA ARG A 411 9.60 9.37 -7.02
C ARG A 411 9.74 8.96 -5.55
N LEU A 412 9.80 9.92 -4.65
CA LEU A 412 9.76 9.69 -3.20
C LEU A 412 8.33 9.63 -2.66
N LEU A 413 7.36 10.05 -3.47
CA LEU A 413 5.93 9.96 -3.19
C LEU A 413 5.24 9.39 -4.43
N GLU A 414 4.28 8.51 -4.23
CA GLU A 414 3.46 7.90 -5.28
C GLU A 414 2.05 8.47 -5.24
N ARG A 415 1.42 8.57 -6.42
CA ARG A 415 0.02 8.98 -6.53
C ARG A 415 -0.86 7.75 -6.55
N ASP A 416 -1.81 7.66 -5.62
CA ASP A 416 -2.78 6.57 -5.51
C ASP A 416 -4.22 7.12 -5.63
N GLY A 417 -4.56 7.60 -6.82
CA GLY A 417 -5.86 8.21 -7.11
C GLY A 417 -5.77 9.71 -7.48
N VAL A 418 -6.91 10.42 -7.42
CA VAL A 418 -6.98 11.80 -7.89
C VAL A 418 -6.24 12.76 -6.96
N ASP A 419 -6.49 12.69 -5.65
CA ASP A 419 -5.92 13.56 -4.62
C ASP A 419 -5.35 12.76 -3.44
N THR A 420 -4.92 11.53 -3.69
CA THR A 420 -4.38 10.62 -2.68
C THR A 420 -2.96 10.25 -3.04
N TYR A 421 -2.09 10.24 -2.05
CA TYR A 421 -0.66 10.01 -2.18
C TYR A 421 -0.20 9.01 -1.13
N ARG A 422 0.86 8.27 -1.43
CA ARG A 422 1.45 7.28 -0.52
C ARG A 422 2.96 7.31 -0.60
N LEU A 423 3.61 7.16 0.56
CA LEU A 423 5.04 6.89 0.65
C LEU A 423 5.26 5.37 0.61
N HIS A 424 6.23 4.94 -0.20
CA HIS A 424 6.70 3.57 -0.11
C HIS A 424 7.22 3.28 1.32
N PRO A 425 7.01 2.07 1.91
CA PRO A 425 7.39 1.79 3.30
C PRO A 425 8.83 2.17 3.66
N LEU A 426 9.80 1.82 2.81
CA LEU A 426 11.22 2.16 3.05
C LEU A 426 11.50 3.66 2.88
N VAL A 427 10.81 4.34 1.96
CA VAL A 427 10.90 5.79 1.81
C VAL A 427 10.32 6.51 3.03
N HIS A 428 9.22 6.01 3.58
CA HIS A 428 8.64 6.53 4.82
C HIS A 428 9.61 6.39 6.00
N ASP A 429 10.25 5.21 6.15
CA ASP A 429 11.21 4.98 7.22
C ASP A 429 12.44 5.89 7.09
N HIS A 430 12.91 6.11 5.86
CA HIS A 430 13.98 7.05 5.57
C HIS A 430 13.56 8.49 5.91
N ALA A 431 12.35 8.91 5.53
CA ALA A 431 11.82 10.24 5.85
C ALA A 431 11.73 10.45 7.37
N ALA A 432 11.31 9.42 8.11
CA ALA A 432 11.25 9.44 9.56
C ALA A 432 12.64 9.56 10.20
N ALA A 433 13.63 8.81 9.70
CA ALA A 433 15.01 8.91 10.17
C ALA A 433 15.63 10.30 9.90
N ARG A 434 15.29 10.92 8.74
CA ARG A 434 15.68 12.30 8.45
C ARG A 434 15.01 13.30 9.38
N ALA A 435 13.70 13.14 9.68
CA ALA A 435 12.99 13.97 10.65
C ALA A 435 13.61 13.87 12.06
N GLU A 436 14.03 12.68 12.49
CA GLU A 436 14.69 12.49 13.78
C GLU A 436 16.07 13.16 13.88
N ARG A 437 16.79 13.26 12.74
CA ARG A 437 18.11 13.88 12.69
C ARG A 437 18.09 15.40 12.52
N GLU A 438 17.11 15.93 11.78
CA GLU A 438 17.11 17.31 11.31
C GLU A 438 16.06 18.18 12.01
N ASP A 439 14.95 17.59 12.51
CA ASP A 439 13.89 18.31 13.18
C ASP A 439 13.95 18.12 14.71
N THR A 440 13.61 19.14 15.46
CA THR A 440 13.50 19.07 16.92
C THR A 440 12.27 18.25 17.37
N ASP A 441 12.29 17.77 18.60
CA ASP A 441 11.14 17.08 19.20
C ASP A 441 9.87 17.95 19.16
N ALA A 442 10.01 19.26 19.41
CA ALA A 442 8.90 20.22 19.38
C ALA A 442 8.31 20.38 17.97
N GLU A 443 9.13 20.39 16.93
CA GLU A 443 8.67 20.46 15.54
C GLU A 443 7.94 19.19 15.16
N ARG A 444 8.45 18.01 15.51
CA ARG A 444 7.79 16.73 15.26
C ARG A 444 6.46 16.61 16.03
N ASP A 445 6.45 17.09 17.29
CA ASP A 445 5.23 17.12 18.09
C ASP A 445 4.17 18.07 17.50
N ALA A 446 4.57 19.22 16.98
CA ALA A 446 3.68 20.14 16.27
C ALA A 446 3.06 19.50 15.02
N VAL A 447 3.85 18.79 14.20
CA VAL A 447 3.38 18.05 13.03
C VAL A 447 2.33 17.02 13.41
N THR A 448 2.60 16.25 14.46
CA THR A 448 1.65 15.29 15.02
C THR A 448 0.34 15.97 15.46
N GLY A 449 0.45 17.11 16.13
CA GLY A 449 -0.72 17.90 16.56
C GLY A 449 -1.53 18.44 15.40
N TRP A 450 -0.91 18.93 14.33
CA TRP A 450 -1.62 19.39 13.12
C TRP A 450 -2.36 18.26 12.42
N PHE A 451 -1.72 17.09 12.27
CA PHE A 451 -2.32 15.91 11.65
C PHE A 451 -3.56 15.43 12.42
N VAL A 452 -3.42 15.22 13.71
CA VAL A 452 -4.52 14.75 14.57
C VAL A 452 -5.68 15.75 14.56
N ARG A 453 -5.40 17.04 14.69
CA ARG A 453 -6.41 18.11 14.68
C ARG A 453 -7.13 18.19 13.35
N HIS A 454 -6.40 18.11 12.23
CA HIS A 454 -6.99 18.12 10.89
C HIS A 454 -7.96 16.95 10.69
N LEU A 455 -7.55 15.73 11.03
CA LEU A 455 -8.39 14.54 10.88
C LEU A 455 -9.59 14.56 11.83
N ARG A 456 -9.42 15.07 13.07
CA ARG A 456 -10.53 15.29 13.99
C ARG A 456 -11.55 16.28 13.43
N GLN A 457 -11.12 17.43 12.96
CA GLN A 457 -12.00 18.44 12.35
C GLN A 457 -12.73 17.89 11.12
N THR A 458 -12.04 17.14 10.27
CA THR A 458 -12.65 16.46 9.12
C THR A 458 -13.72 15.46 9.54
N ALA A 459 -13.42 14.63 10.56
CA ALA A 459 -14.36 13.65 11.08
C ALA A 459 -15.56 14.31 11.76
N GLU A 460 -15.37 15.38 12.53
CA GLU A 460 -16.44 16.14 13.18
C GLU A 460 -17.36 16.80 12.15
N ALA A 461 -16.82 17.38 11.09
CA ALA A 461 -17.61 17.97 10.00
C ALA A 461 -18.42 16.89 9.26
N ALA A 462 -17.82 15.76 8.96
CA ALA A 462 -18.50 14.63 8.34
C ALA A 462 -19.60 14.04 9.24
N GLU A 463 -19.32 13.85 10.53
CA GLU A 463 -20.30 13.39 11.51
C GLU A 463 -21.46 14.37 11.65
N ALA A 464 -21.22 15.69 11.66
CA ALA A 464 -22.27 16.71 11.69
C ALA A 464 -23.18 16.66 10.48
N ALA A 465 -22.65 16.33 9.28
CA ALA A 465 -23.44 16.12 8.07
C ALA A 465 -24.25 14.81 8.09
N LEU A 466 -23.73 13.77 8.77
CA LEU A 466 -24.35 12.44 8.83
C LEU A 466 -25.44 12.32 9.89
N SER A 467 -25.36 13.08 11.00
CA SER A 467 -26.23 12.85 12.16
C SER A 467 -26.48 14.11 12.99
N SER A 468 -27.72 14.22 13.44
CA SER A 468 -28.16 15.24 14.39
C SER A 468 -28.07 14.77 15.85
N ARG A 469 -27.35 13.68 16.14
CA ARG A 469 -27.23 13.15 17.51
C ARG A 469 -26.53 14.12 18.45
N TRP A 470 -26.86 14.05 19.73
CA TRP A 470 -26.13 14.77 20.77
C TRP A 470 -24.70 14.19 20.94
N ARG A 471 -23.73 15.06 21.19
CA ARG A 471 -22.31 14.74 21.41
C ARG A 471 -21.82 15.43 22.68
N HIS A 472 -20.92 14.79 23.39
CA HIS A 472 -20.17 15.48 24.45
C HIS A 472 -19.13 16.39 23.78
N ASP A 473 -19.19 17.68 24.13
CA ASP A 473 -18.35 18.70 23.50
C ASP A 473 -17.97 19.80 24.52
N PRO A 474 -16.92 19.56 25.33
CA PRO A 474 -16.47 20.52 26.32
C PRO A 474 -15.81 21.72 25.65
N GLY A 475 -16.57 22.82 25.49
CA GLY A 475 -16.05 24.09 25.01
C GLY A 475 -15.78 24.19 23.50
N HIS A 476 -16.31 23.32 22.69
CA HIS A 476 -16.09 23.31 21.24
C HIS A 476 -17.36 22.93 20.48
N ALA A 477 -17.89 23.83 19.70
CA ALA A 477 -19.07 23.51 18.88
C ALA A 477 -18.71 22.69 17.64
N TYR A 478 -19.43 21.61 17.39
CA TYR A 478 -19.37 20.91 16.11
C TYR A 478 -19.77 21.87 14.99
N PRO A 479 -19.12 21.78 13.80
CA PRO A 479 -19.44 22.66 12.69
C PRO A 479 -20.91 22.52 12.29
N ASP A 480 -21.59 23.66 12.08
CA ASP A 480 -22.94 23.67 11.53
C ASP A 480 -22.86 23.45 10.02
N VAL A 481 -23.24 22.27 9.60
CA VAL A 481 -23.21 21.86 8.18
C VAL A 481 -24.62 21.40 7.76
N PRO A 482 -25.03 21.72 6.52
CA PRO A 482 -26.31 21.22 6.01
C PRO A 482 -26.35 19.70 6.00
N ARG A 483 -27.50 19.14 6.40
CA ARG A 483 -27.73 17.68 6.47
C ARG A 483 -28.61 17.23 5.31
N THR A 484 -28.10 17.36 4.08
CA THR A 484 -28.77 16.83 2.91
C THR A 484 -28.31 15.40 2.60
N PRO A 485 -29.10 14.60 1.86
CA PRO A 485 -28.68 13.27 1.44
C PRO A 485 -27.35 13.26 0.67
N GLU A 486 -27.14 14.26 -0.21
CA GLU A 486 -25.90 14.38 -1.02
C GLU A 486 -24.69 14.66 -0.13
N GLN A 487 -24.85 15.55 0.86
CA GLN A 487 -23.78 15.86 1.81
C GLN A 487 -23.50 14.70 2.75
N GLY A 488 -24.53 13.99 3.19
CA GLY A 488 -24.38 12.75 3.95
C GLY A 488 -23.60 11.68 3.18
N ALA A 489 -23.95 11.46 1.90
CA ALA A 489 -23.22 10.53 1.04
C ALA A 489 -21.77 10.97 0.77
N ARG A 490 -21.51 12.27 0.63
CA ARG A 490 -20.15 12.82 0.50
C ARG A 490 -19.36 12.61 1.78
N ALA A 491 -19.92 12.90 2.94
CA ALA A 491 -19.30 12.72 4.24
C ALA A 491 -18.95 11.25 4.51
N GLU A 492 -19.84 10.31 4.17
CA GLU A 492 -19.58 8.87 4.32
C GLU A 492 -18.44 8.41 3.43
N ARG A 493 -18.40 8.83 2.15
CA ARG A 493 -17.29 8.54 1.24
C ARG A 493 -15.97 9.13 1.73
N GLU A 494 -16.00 10.34 2.27
CA GLU A 494 -14.83 11.02 2.81
C GLU A 494 -14.25 10.27 4.01
N LEU A 495 -15.08 9.84 4.97
CA LEU A 495 -14.64 9.02 6.10
C LEU A 495 -14.12 7.65 5.65
N ALA A 496 -14.79 7.03 4.66
CA ALA A 496 -14.36 5.74 4.12
C ALA A 496 -12.97 5.81 3.47
N ARG A 497 -12.71 6.86 2.68
CA ARG A 497 -11.40 7.10 2.05
C ARG A 497 -10.27 7.31 3.06
N ARG A 498 -10.56 7.96 4.19
CA ARG A 498 -9.59 8.32 5.23
C ARG A 498 -9.55 7.35 6.40
N ARG A 499 -10.26 6.24 6.29
CA ARG A 499 -10.49 5.29 7.38
C ARG A 499 -9.22 4.90 8.12
N ASP A 500 -8.20 4.45 7.38
CA ASP A 500 -6.94 4.01 7.96
C ASP A 500 -6.18 5.17 8.64
N GLY A 501 -6.22 6.36 8.04
CA GLY A 501 -5.65 7.59 8.60
C GLY A 501 -6.36 8.01 9.89
N LEU A 502 -7.70 7.94 9.93
CA LEU A 502 -8.49 8.27 11.11
C LEU A 502 -8.21 7.32 12.29
N LEU A 503 -8.14 6.02 12.03
CA LEU A 503 -7.78 5.02 13.05
C LEU A 503 -6.34 5.20 13.54
N ALA A 504 -5.42 5.50 12.63
CA ALA A 504 -4.04 5.80 12.99
C ALA A 504 -3.94 7.09 13.83
N ALA A 505 -4.73 8.11 13.51
CA ALA A 505 -4.79 9.36 14.29
C ALA A 505 -5.32 9.15 15.71
N VAL A 506 -6.30 8.26 15.92
CA VAL A 506 -6.76 7.89 17.28
C VAL A 506 -5.61 7.30 18.10
N ARG A 507 -4.89 6.32 17.53
CA ARG A 507 -3.74 5.68 18.21
C ARG A 507 -2.62 6.68 18.47
N LEU A 508 -2.29 7.51 17.50
CA LEU A 508 -1.26 8.53 17.60
C LEU A 508 -1.60 9.58 18.66
N ALA A 509 -2.84 10.08 18.68
CA ALA A 509 -3.30 11.05 19.67
C ALA A 509 -3.19 10.49 21.11
N HIS A 510 -3.61 9.24 21.32
CA HIS A 510 -3.45 8.58 22.61
C HIS A 510 -1.96 8.43 23.01
N ALA A 511 -1.12 7.92 22.10
CA ALA A 511 0.30 7.68 22.34
C ALA A 511 1.08 8.97 22.65
N THR A 512 0.64 10.11 22.12
CA THR A 512 1.28 11.43 22.31
C THR A 512 0.61 12.30 23.38
N GLY A 513 -0.26 11.73 24.22
CA GLY A 513 -0.89 12.45 25.33
C GLY A 513 -2.00 13.43 24.90
N ARG A 514 -2.43 13.41 23.65
CA ARG A 514 -3.54 14.25 23.13
C ARG A 514 -4.87 13.55 23.38
N TYR A 515 -5.16 13.34 24.66
CA TYR A 515 -6.26 12.49 25.09
C TYR A 515 -7.64 13.01 24.68
N GLU A 516 -7.84 14.32 24.71
CA GLU A 516 -9.10 14.93 24.29
C GLU A 516 -9.34 14.69 22.80
N GLU A 517 -8.36 14.94 21.94
CA GLU A 517 -8.46 14.68 20.51
C GLU A 517 -8.76 13.21 20.21
N ALA A 518 -8.16 12.29 20.95
CA ALA A 518 -8.34 10.85 20.73
C ALA A 518 -9.81 10.42 20.96
N TRP A 519 -10.39 10.73 22.14
CA TRP A 519 -11.78 10.32 22.39
C TRP A 519 -12.80 11.13 21.56
N ARG A 520 -12.53 12.40 21.24
CA ARG A 520 -13.38 13.19 20.33
C ARG A 520 -13.41 12.60 18.93
N LEU A 521 -12.26 12.18 18.40
CA LEU A 521 -12.16 11.51 17.13
C LEU A 521 -12.98 10.20 17.12
N CYS A 522 -12.89 9.39 18.18
CA CYS A 522 -13.71 8.19 18.34
C CYS A 522 -15.20 8.54 18.33
N GLN A 523 -15.61 9.58 19.07
CA GLN A 523 -16.99 10.05 19.10
C GLN A 523 -17.48 10.46 17.71
N ALA A 524 -16.62 11.11 16.90
CA ALA A 524 -16.96 11.52 15.53
C ALA A 524 -17.05 10.32 14.56
N LEU A 525 -16.42 9.20 14.85
CA LEU A 525 -16.48 7.99 14.03
C LEU A 525 -17.72 7.13 14.31
N TRP A 526 -18.46 7.38 15.38
CA TRP A 526 -19.62 6.58 15.79
C TRP A 526 -20.63 6.34 14.67
N THR A 527 -21.17 7.41 14.07
CA THR A 527 -22.21 7.29 13.04
C THR A 527 -21.71 6.58 11.81
N PHE A 528 -20.47 6.84 11.41
CA PHE A 528 -19.84 6.15 10.29
C PHE A 528 -19.72 4.64 10.55
N CYS A 529 -19.19 4.23 11.71
CA CYS A 529 -19.04 2.82 12.07
C CYS A 529 -20.41 2.11 12.15
N LEU A 530 -21.41 2.76 12.75
CA LEU A 530 -22.77 2.23 12.80
C LEU A 530 -23.38 2.05 11.40
N ARG A 531 -23.21 3.04 10.51
CA ARG A 531 -23.78 3.01 9.15
C ARG A 531 -23.11 2.00 8.23
N THR A 532 -21.82 1.76 8.42
CA THR A 532 -21.01 0.84 7.62
C THR A 532 -20.95 -0.56 8.21
N GLY A 533 -21.30 -0.76 9.47
CA GLY A 533 -21.16 -2.05 10.17
C GLY A 533 -19.72 -2.45 10.46
N SER A 534 -18.82 -1.47 10.62
CA SER A 534 -17.37 -1.67 10.82
C SER A 534 -17.03 -1.97 12.28
N HIS A 535 -17.58 -3.08 12.82
CA HIS A 535 -17.53 -3.39 14.25
C HIS A 535 -16.13 -3.59 14.83
N ALA A 536 -15.21 -4.24 14.10
CA ALA A 536 -13.85 -4.51 14.60
C ALA A 536 -13.10 -3.19 14.86
N GLU A 537 -13.08 -2.31 13.87
CA GLU A 537 -12.42 -1.01 13.96
C GLU A 537 -13.13 -0.07 14.94
N TRP A 538 -14.46 -0.18 15.01
CA TRP A 538 -15.24 0.55 16.00
C TRP A 538 -14.84 0.19 17.43
N ILE A 539 -14.75 -1.10 17.75
CA ILE A 539 -14.34 -1.59 19.08
C ILE A 539 -12.89 -1.17 19.36
N GLU A 540 -11.95 -1.43 18.46
CA GLU A 540 -10.54 -1.10 18.62
C GLU A 540 -10.32 0.40 18.87
N SER A 541 -10.91 1.26 18.04
CA SER A 541 -10.76 2.71 18.19
C SER A 541 -11.33 3.20 19.51
N HIS A 542 -12.50 2.68 19.91
CA HIS A 542 -13.16 3.12 21.13
C HIS A 542 -12.55 2.56 22.42
N GLU A 543 -11.86 1.41 22.37
CA GLU A 543 -10.99 0.94 23.47
C GLU A 543 -9.84 1.92 23.68
N THR A 544 -9.21 2.39 22.61
CA THR A 544 -8.19 3.44 22.66
C THR A 544 -8.76 4.77 23.17
N GLY A 545 -9.95 5.16 22.66
CA GLY A 545 -10.65 6.36 23.11
C GLY A 545 -11.04 6.33 24.59
N LEU A 546 -11.43 5.17 25.11
CA LEU A 546 -11.73 4.97 26.53
C LEU A 546 -10.46 5.12 27.39
N ALA A 547 -9.35 4.52 26.95
CA ALA A 547 -8.06 4.69 27.63
C ALA A 547 -7.64 6.17 27.66
N ALA A 548 -7.80 6.87 26.54
CA ALA A 548 -7.52 8.30 26.43
C ALA A 548 -8.42 9.14 27.35
N ALA A 549 -9.74 8.90 27.36
CA ALA A 549 -10.67 9.63 28.23
C ALA A 549 -10.34 9.45 29.71
N ARG A 550 -9.93 8.25 30.13
CA ARG A 550 -9.47 7.95 31.49
C ARG A 550 -8.18 8.70 31.82
N ALA A 551 -7.20 8.66 30.93
CA ALA A 551 -5.92 9.36 31.11
C ALA A 551 -6.09 10.89 31.15
N GLY A 552 -7.05 11.43 30.37
CA GLY A 552 -7.41 12.84 30.37
C GLY A 552 -8.29 13.30 31.52
N GLY A 553 -8.83 12.37 32.35
CA GLY A 553 -9.66 12.68 33.52
C GLY A 553 -11.07 13.21 33.24
N ASP A 554 -11.55 13.13 31.98
CA ASP A 554 -12.91 13.54 31.60
C ASP A 554 -13.91 12.43 31.91
N ARG A 555 -14.62 12.55 33.04
CA ARG A 555 -15.58 11.54 33.52
C ARG A 555 -16.74 11.32 32.56
N LEU A 556 -17.23 12.37 31.90
CA LEU A 556 -18.34 12.26 30.94
C LEU A 556 -17.88 11.63 29.63
N ALA A 557 -16.67 11.97 29.17
CA ALA A 557 -16.06 11.29 28.04
C ALA A 557 -15.85 9.78 28.33
N VAL A 558 -15.39 9.40 29.51
CA VAL A 558 -15.28 8.00 29.95
C VAL A 558 -16.64 7.30 29.85
N ALA A 559 -17.70 7.91 30.38
CA ALA A 559 -19.06 7.38 30.30
C ALA A 559 -19.53 7.22 28.86
N ARG A 560 -19.28 8.24 28.02
CA ARG A 560 -19.63 8.19 26.58
C ARG A 560 -18.87 7.10 25.84
N MET A 561 -17.57 6.93 26.08
CA MET A 561 -16.77 5.87 25.46
C MET A 561 -17.25 4.48 25.90
N HIS A 562 -17.55 4.31 27.19
CA HIS A 562 -18.16 3.08 27.70
C HIS A 562 -19.52 2.80 27.03
N PHE A 563 -20.42 3.77 26.95
CA PHE A 563 -21.69 3.61 26.23
C PHE A 563 -21.49 3.18 24.76
N GLN A 564 -20.60 3.88 24.05
CA GLN A 564 -20.35 3.61 22.63
C GLN A 564 -19.74 2.23 22.41
N LEU A 565 -18.80 1.82 23.26
CA LEU A 565 -18.18 0.52 23.22
C LEU A 565 -19.19 -0.61 23.53
N GLY A 566 -20.00 -0.43 24.59
CA GLY A 566 -21.04 -1.37 24.93
C GLY A 566 -22.07 -1.54 23.81
N PHE A 567 -22.44 -0.43 23.14
CA PHE A 567 -23.34 -0.49 21.99
C PHE A 567 -22.71 -1.18 20.77
N ALA A 568 -21.43 -0.91 20.46
CA ALA A 568 -20.71 -1.57 19.38
C ALA A 568 -20.65 -3.09 19.58
N ARG A 569 -20.35 -3.54 20.80
CA ARG A 569 -20.36 -4.96 21.16
C ARG A 569 -21.75 -5.58 21.10
N LEU A 570 -22.76 -4.86 21.55
CA LEU A 570 -24.15 -5.27 21.44
C LEU A 570 -24.62 -5.43 19.98
N ASP A 571 -24.21 -4.50 19.11
CA ASP A 571 -24.54 -4.57 17.68
C ASP A 571 -23.79 -5.72 16.99
N ARG A 572 -22.52 -5.95 17.32
CA ARG A 572 -21.71 -7.06 16.84
C ARG A 572 -22.21 -8.42 17.31
N TRP A 573 -22.73 -8.53 18.52
CA TRP A 573 -23.23 -9.80 19.07
C TRP A 573 -24.33 -10.44 18.19
N SER A 574 -25.07 -9.65 17.43
CA SER A 574 -26.02 -10.17 16.44
C SER A 574 -25.37 -11.05 15.36
N LEU A 575 -24.03 -11.06 15.27
CA LEU A 575 -23.20 -11.82 14.32
C LEU A 575 -22.54 -13.06 14.95
N ALA A 576 -22.96 -13.48 16.15
CA ALA A 576 -22.52 -14.68 16.88
C ALA A 576 -21.07 -14.66 17.40
N GLU A 577 -20.37 -13.52 17.46
CA GLU A 577 -18.94 -13.47 17.77
C GLU A 577 -18.55 -12.73 19.05
N ASP A 578 -19.51 -12.20 19.85
CA ASP A 578 -19.18 -11.49 21.08
C ASP A 578 -20.01 -11.96 22.29
N ASP A 579 -19.47 -11.79 23.49
CA ASP A 579 -20.14 -12.14 24.75
C ASP A 579 -21.05 -10.98 25.19
N PRO A 580 -22.37 -11.20 25.32
CA PRO A 580 -23.29 -10.18 25.78
C PRO A 580 -22.95 -9.63 27.16
N ARG A 581 -22.18 -10.37 27.99
CA ARG A 581 -21.68 -9.87 29.29
C ARG A 581 -20.75 -8.69 29.12
N ARG A 582 -19.85 -8.68 28.12
CA ARG A 582 -18.96 -7.52 27.87
C ARG A 582 -19.73 -6.28 27.45
N ALA A 583 -20.78 -6.42 26.65
CA ALA A 583 -21.65 -5.31 26.31
C ALA A 583 -22.29 -4.74 27.56
N ARG A 584 -22.84 -5.60 28.44
CA ARG A 584 -23.46 -5.22 29.72
C ARG A 584 -22.44 -4.51 30.64
N GLU A 585 -21.27 -5.07 30.85
CA GLU A 585 -20.21 -4.48 31.69
C GLU A 585 -19.90 -3.04 31.27
N HIS A 586 -19.75 -2.79 29.97
CA HIS A 586 -19.51 -1.43 29.47
C HIS A 586 -20.73 -0.52 29.65
N LEU A 587 -21.95 -1.00 29.41
CA LEU A 587 -23.15 -0.17 29.57
C LEU A 587 -23.45 0.15 31.04
N ASP A 588 -23.21 -0.79 31.96
CA ASP A 588 -23.32 -0.55 33.39
C ASP A 588 -22.23 0.41 33.87
N ALA A 589 -20.97 0.25 33.41
CA ALA A 589 -19.87 1.18 33.69
C ALA A 589 -20.17 2.60 33.17
N ALA A 590 -20.84 2.75 32.03
CA ALA A 590 -21.29 4.04 31.54
C ALA A 590 -22.28 4.71 32.53
N ARG A 591 -23.22 3.95 33.07
CA ARG A 591 -24.20 4.43 34.09
C ARG A 591 -23.50 4.78 35.40
N GLU A 592 -22.60 3.94 35.88
CA GLU A 592 -21.85 4.19 37.11
C GLU A 592 -20.99 5.47 36.99
N SER A 593 -20.36 5.67 35.84
CA SER A 593 -19.55 6.87 35.57
C SER A 593 -20.33 8.17 35.63
N VAL A 594 -21.65 8.18 35.35
CA VAL A 594 -22.52 9.37 35.39
C VAL A 594 -23.33 9.52 36.69
N ARG A 595 -23.35 8.50 37.54
CA ARG A 595 -24.04 8.50 38.84
C ARG A 595 -23.22 9.15 39.94
N GLY A 596 -22.51 10.22 39.76
CA GLY A 596 -21.65 10.84 40.73
C GLY A 596 -22.23 10.98 42.15
N ASP A 597 -21.46 11.57 43.02
CA ASP A 597 -21.58 11.80 44.45
C ASP A 597 -22.68 12.78 44.93
N GLY A 598 -23.74 12.97 44.13
CA GLY A 598 -24.95 13.72 44.58
C GLY A 598 -24.89 15.23 44.32
N THR A 599 -23.86 15.78 43.74
CA THR A 599 -23.84 17.17 43.25
C THR A 599 -24.50 17.25 41.86
N GLY A 600 -25.55 17.99 41.77
CA GLY A 600 -26.44 18.24 40.66
C GLY A 600 -26.08 17.59 39.30
N ARG A 601 -26.99 16.82 38.76
CA ARG A 601 -26.86 16.06 37.49
C ARG A 601 -26.96 16.99 36.29
N GLY A 602 -25.90 17.07 35.50
CA GLY A 602 -25.87 17.87 34.28
C GLY A 602 -26.66 17.21 33.13
N GLU A 603 -26.95 17.98 32.08
CA GLU A 603 -27.65 17.47 30.88
C GLU A 603 -26.89 16.33 30.16
N GLY A 604 -25.56 16.41 30.15
CA GLY A 604 -24.69 15.42 29.51
C GLY A 604 -24.78 14.06 30.19
N GLU A 605 -24.74 14.04 31.52
CA GLU A 605 -24.90 12.84 32.34
C GLU A 605 -26.28 12.20 32.15
N ALA A 606 -27.35 13.03 32.17
CA ALA A 606 -28.71 12.55 31.97
C ALA A 606 -28.93 11.91 30.61
N ARG A 607 -28.41 12.54 29.54
CA ARG A 607 -28.44 12.00 28.16
C ARG A 607 -27.61 10.73 28.02
N THR A 608 -26.48 10.65 28.70
CA THR A 608 -25.59 9.47 28.64
C THR A 608 -26.21 8.29 29.39
N GLU A 609 -26.81 8.52 30.58
CA GLU A 609 -27.51 7.45 31.29
C GLU A 609 -28.74 6.96 30.51
N SER A 610 -29.50 7.87 29.92
CA SER A 610 -30.63 7.49 29.04
C SER A 610 -30.15 6.60 27.89
N SER A 611 -29.07 6.98 27.22
CA SER A 611 -28.49 6.19 26.12
C SER A 611 -27.99 4.82 26.60
N ALA A 612 -27.39 4.73 27.77
CA ALA A 612 -26.93 3.46 28.35
C ALA A 612 -28.10 2.54 28.74
N LEU A 613 -29.16 3.10 29.34
CA LEU A 613 -30.41 2.38 29.66
C LEU A 613 -31.14 1.91 28.40
N GLU A 614 -31.16 2.72 27.34
CA GLU A 614 -31.69 2.36 26.02
C GLU A 614 -30.96 1.14 25.48
N ALA A 615 -29.61 1.17 25.49
CA ALA A 615 -28.80 0.08 24.97
C ALA A 615 -28.92 -1.20 25.84
N LEU A 616 -29.04 -1.08 27.15
CA LEU A 616 -29.35 -2.21 28.04
C LEU A 616 -30.73 -2.80 27.73
N GLY A 617 -31.73 -1.96 27.43
CA GLY A 617 -33.05 -2.42 26.96
C GLY A 617 -32.94 -3.22 25.66
N LEU A 618 -32.11 -2.79 24.71
CA LEU A 618 -31.84 -3.54 23.50
C LEU A 618 -31.13 -4.88 23.78
N LEU A 619 -30.20 -4.91 24.75
CA LEU A 619 -29.56 -6.12 25.20
C LEU A 619 -30.57 -7.13 25.74
N GLU A 620 -31.51 -6.68 26.59
CA GLU A 620 -32.56 -7.55 27.13
C GLU A 620 -33.50 -8.05 26.03
N LEU A 621 -33.84 -7.22 25.01
CA LEU A 621 -34.59 -7.69 23.85
C LEU A 621 -33.88 -8.83 23.11
N LYS A 622 -32.58 -8.69 22.90
CA LYS A 622 -31.79 -9.74 22.24
C LYS A 622 -31.68 -11.01 23.09
N LEU A 623 -31.73 -10.88 24.41
CA LEU A 623 -31.76 -12.00 25.36
C LEU A 623 -33.18 -12.58 25.52
N ASN A 624 -34.17 -12.16 24.72
CA ASN A 624 -35.56 -12.57 24.77
C ASN A 624 -36.24 -12.26 26.13
N ARG A 625 -35.95 -11.09 26.70
CA ARG A 625 -36.48 -10.60 27.97
C ARG A 625 -37.24 -9.26 27.77
N PRO A 626 -38.33 -9.23 26.98
CA PRO A 626 -38.95 -7.98 26.52
C PRO A 626 -39.62 -7.18 27.67
N ARG A 627 -40.02 -7.78 28.77
CA ARG A 627 -40.55 -7.05 29.95
C ARG A 627 -39.46 -6.22 30.60
N GLN A 628 -38.28 -6.83 30.85
CA GLN A 628 -37.15 -6.11 31.41
C GLN A 628 -36.64 -4.99 30.48
N ALA A 629 -36.74 -5.22 29.16
CA ALA A 629 -36.43 -4.20 28.19
C ALA A 629 -37.35 -2.99 28.32
N LEU A 630 -38.67 -3.19 28.48
CA LEU A 630 -39.62 -2.08 28.69
C LEU A 630 -39.35 -1.29 29.96
N ASP A 631 -38.97 -1.97 31.06
CA ASP A 631 -38.60 -1.31 32.33
C ASP A 631 -37.38 -0.43 32.17
N LEU A 632 -36.35 -0.93 31.47
CA LEU A 632 -35.14 -0.15 31.17
C LEU A 632 -35.39 1.02 30.23
N LEU A 633 -36.22 0.85 29.19
CA LEU A 633 -36.62 1.92 28.29
C LEU A 633 -37.49 2.99 29.00
N ALA A 634 -38.33 2.61 29.98
CA ALA A 634 -39.03 3.55 30.83
C ALA A 634 -38.06 4.31 31.75
N GLY A 635 -37.07 3.61 32.32
CA GLY A 635 -35.99 4.23 33.07
C GLY A 635 -35.17 5.23 32.26
N ALA A 636 -34.94 4.94 30.95
CA ALA A 636 -34.30 5.87 30.04
C ALA A 636 -35.11 7.16 29.80
N GLU A 637 -36.42 7.08 29.71
CA GLU A 637 -37.31 8.27 29.65
C GLU A 637 -37.25 9.08 30.96
N THR A 638 -37.28 8.39 32.11
CA THR A 638 -37.15 9.02 33.42
C THR A 638 -35.82 9.73 33.57
N ALA A 639 -34.73 9.12 33.08
CA ALA A 639 -33.41 9.74 33.09
C ALA A 639 -33.32 11.04 32.27
N LEU A 640 -34.11 11.17 31.20
CA LEU A 640 -34.22 12.41 30.41
C LEU A 640 -35.05 13.46 31.12
N GLY A 641 -36.01 13.07 31.97
CA GLY A 641 -36.94 14.03 32.59
C GLY A 641 -37.55 15.01 31.61
N ASP A 642 -37.45 16.31 31.88
CA ASP A 642 -37.96 17.38 31.01
C ASP A 642 -36.95 17.87 29.97
N LEU A 643 -35.78 17.25 29.89
CA LEU A 643 -34.76 17.65 28.93
C LEU A 643 -35.29 17.56 27.47
N ALA A 644 -35.02 18.61 26.70
CA ALA A 644 -35.33 18.63 25.27
C ALA A 644 -34.40 17.66 24.52
N HIS A 645 -34.89 16.43 24.31
CA HIS A 645 -34.15 15.40 23.56
C HIS A 645 -35.07 14.66 22.56
N PRO A 646 -35.63 15.37 21.55
CA PRO A 646 -36.67 14.83 20.68
C PRO A 646 -36.20 13.60 19.90
N ARG A 647 -34.94 13.56 19.47
CA ARG A 647 -34.34 12.39 18.77
C ARG A 647 -34.25 11.16 19.72
N GLY A 648 -33.79 11.34 20.93
CA GLY A 648 -33.72 10.24 21.92
C GLY A 648 -35.12 9.68 22.21
N ARG A 649 -36.12 10.55 22.40
CA ARG A 649 -37.52 10.10 22.62
C ARG A 649 -38.10 9.35 21.42
N ALA A 650 -37.72 9.70 20.17
CA ALA A 650 -38.10 8.94 18.98
C ALA A 650 -37.43 7.56 18.94
N LEU A 651 -36.14 7.45 19.35
CA LEU A 651 -35.44 6.18 19.47
C LEU A 651 -36.05 5.29 20.56
N LEU A 652 -36.40 5.84 21.74
CA LEU A 652 -37.06 5.08 22.80
C LEU A 652 -38.39 4.50 22.34
N ALA A 653 -39.21 5.29 21.62
CA ALA A 653 -40.47 4.80 21.02
C ALA A 653 -40.20 3.67 20.01
N TYR A 654 -39.22 3.82 19.17
CA TYR A 654 -38.77 2.79 18.20
C TYR A 654 -38.39 1.47 18.89
N HIS A 655 -37.62 1.52 19.99
CA HIS A 655 -37.21 0.34 20.73
C HIS A 655 -38.32 -0.29 21.56
N LYS A 656 -39.23 0.52 22.13
CA LYS A 656 -40.45 0.03 22.76
C LYS A 656 -41.32 -0.73 21.77
N GLY A 657 -41.45 -0.26 20.52
CA GLY A 657 -42.15 -0.98 19.46
C GLY A 657 -41.57 -2.39 19.25
N ALA A 658 -40.26 -2.54 19.22
CA ALA A 658 -39.60 -3.86 19.12
C ALA A 658 -39.92 -4.75 20.36
N ALA A 659 -39.99 -4.16 21.56
CA ALA A 659 -40.33 -4.91 22.77
C ALA A 659 -41.80 -5.39 22.76
N TYR A 660 -42.71 -4.56 22.29
CA TYR A 660 -44.13 -4.95 22.11
C TYR A 660 -44.29 -6.05 21.08
N THR A 661 -43.57 -6.04 19.96
CA THR A 661 -43.52 -7.14 18.99
C THR A 661 -43.08 -8.45 19.66
N ALA A 662 -42.00 -8.42 20.45
CA ALA A 662 -41.52 -9.59 21.16
C ALA A 662 -42.48 -10.14 22.24
N LEU A 663 -43.38 -9.29 22.74
CA LEU A 663 -44.47 -9.68 23.68
C LEU A 663 -45.74 -10.18 22.99
N GLY A 664 -45.79 -10.15 21.65
CA GLY A 664 -47.00 -10.45 20.90
C GLY A 664 -48.10 -9.34 21.01
N ARG A 665 -47.72 -8.16 21.49
CA ARG A 665 -48.61 -6.97 21.65
C ARG A 665 -48.56 -6.14 20.34
N HIS A 666 -49.07 -6.71 19.25
CA HIS A 666 -48.93 -6.20 17.90
C HIS A 666 -49.59 -4.84 17.67
N ASP A 667 -50.75 -4.57 18.29
CA ASP A 667 -51.40 -3.26 18.20
C ASP A 667 -50.58 -2.16 18.87
N ASP A 668 -49.97 -2.46 20.00
CA ASP A 668 -49.10 -1.55 20.73
C ASP A 668 -47.78 -1.32 19.92
N ALA A 669 -47.24 -2.38 19.31
CA ALA A 669 -46.07 -2.29 18.46
C ALA A 669 -46.32 -1.39 17.24
N GLU A 670 -47.42 -1.60 16.52
CA GLU A 670 -47.78 -0.78 15.36
C GLU A 670 -47.99 0.69 15.74
N ARG A 671 -48.72 0.96 16.81
CA ARG A 671 -48.98 2.33 17.30
C ARG A 671 -47.65 3.00 17.67
N THR A 672 -46.82 2.34 18.42
CA THR A 672 -45.55 2.90 18.93
C THR A 672 -44.52 3.10 17.82
N LEU A 673 -44.41 2.17 16.86
CA LEU A 673 -43.51 2.31 15.68
C LEU A 673 -44.01 3.43 14.72
N ARG A 674 -45.33 3.62 14.57
CA ARG A 674 -45.90 4.75 13.82
C ARG A 674 -45.54 6.07 14.48
N GLU A 675 -45.74 6.17 15.80
CA GLU A 675 -45.33 7.33 16.59
C GLU A 675 -43.83 7.64 16.46
N ALA A 676 -42.98 6.63 16.51
CA ALA A 676 -41.55 6.80 16.30
C ALA A 676 -41.21 7.41 14.93
N ARG A 677 -41.86 6.92 13.83
CA ARG A 677 -41.69 7.46 12.47
C ARG A 677 -42.12 8.90 12.37
N GLU A 678 -43.25 9.24 12.98
CA GLU A 678 -43.77 10.62 13.00
C GLU A 678 -42.84 11.55 13.78
N ARG A 679 -42.33 11.13 14.94
CA ARG A 679 -41.36 11.88 15.74
C ARG A 679 -40.05 12.10 14.96
N PHE A 680 -39.53 11.07 14.25
CA PHE A 680 -38.36 11.24 13.40
C PHE A 680 -38.62 12.24 12.27
N ARG A 681 -39.72 12.13 11.53
CA ARG A 681 -40.07 13.07 10.43
C ARG A 681 -40.17 14.53 10.87
N ARG A 682 -40.61 14.80 12.10
CA ARG A 682 -40.65 16.16 12.67
C ARG A 682 -39.24 16.75 12.92
N LEU A 683 -38.19 15.94 12.92
CA LEU A 683 -36.81 16.40 13.09
C LEU A 683 -36.17 16.90 11.78
N GLY A 684 -36.87 16.75 10.65
CA GLY A 684 -36.37 17.14 9.33
C GLY A 684 -36.13 15.98 8.37
N ASP A 685 -35.35 16.24 7.33
CA ASP A 685 -35.08 15.31 6.21
C ASP A 685 -33.63 14.83 6.10
N GLY A 686 -32.85 14.96 7.18
CA GLY A 686 -31.44 14.56 7.20
C GLY A 686 -31.20 13.06 6.97
N PRO A 687 -29.97 12.65 6.58
CA PRO A 687 -29.64 11.24 6.28
C PRO A 687 -29.88 10.31 7.46
N ASP A 688 -29.60 10.75 8.68
CA ASP A 688 -29.88 9.99 9.90
C ASP A 688 -31.35 9.85 10.21
N ILE A 689 -32.14 10.85 9.87
CA ILE A 689 -33.60 10.82 10.03
C ILE A 689 -34.22 9.81 9.05
N ALA A 690 -33.85 9.90 7.77
CA ALA A 690 -34.31 8.97 6.75
C ALA A 690 -33.91 7.52 7.10
N LEU A 691 -32.69 7.30 7.58
CA LEU A 691 -32.22 6.00 8.04
C LEU A 691 -33.06 5.47 9.22
N ASN A 692 -33.34 6.29 10.24
CA ASN A 692 -34.14 5.87 11.40
C ASN A 692 -35.62 5.60 11.05
N VAL A 693 -36.18 6.34 10.10
CA VAL A 693 -37.49 6.05 9.51
C VAL A 693 -37.47 4.67 8.85
N GLY A 694 -36.44 4.39 8.02
CA GLY A 694 -36.28 3.09 7.37
C GLY A 694 -36.08 1.94 8.37
N LYS A 695 -35.28 2.14 9.40
CA LYS A 695 -35.12 1.16 10.49
C LYS A 695 -36.42 0.88 11.22
N SER A 696 -37.27 1.90 11.40
CA SER A 696 -38.59 1.72 12.00
C SER A 696 -39.56 0.93 11.10
N TRP A 697 -39.44 1.10 9.77
CA TRP A 697 -40.17 0.25 8.81
C TRP A 697 -39.67 -1.19 8.82
N LEU A 698 -38.33 -1.42 8.95
CA LEU A 698 -37.75 -2.77 9.13
C LEU A 698 -38.34 -3.48 10.36
N ARG A 699 -38.45 -2.77 11.50
CA ARG A 699 -39.08 -3.32 12.71
C ARG A 699 -40.55 -3.63 12.51
N TYR A 700 -41.30 -2.75 11.82
CA TYR A 700 -42.67 -3.02 11.50
C TYR A 700 -42.85 -4.22 10.58
N ALA A 701 -41.97 -4.38 9.59
CA ALA A 701 -41.94 -5.59 8.74
C ALA A 701 -41.68 -6.88 9.56
N GLN A 702 -40.77 -6.82 10.53
CA GLN A 702 -40.55 -7.96 11.44
C GLN A 702 -41.76 -8.29 12.29
N ASP A 703 -42.49 -7.26 12.77
CA ASP A 703 -43.77 -7.43 13.49
C ASP A 703 -44.82 -8.10 12.59
N ARG A 704 -44.99 -7.61 11.33
CA ARG A 704 -45.93 -8.23 10.39
C ARG A 704 -45.61 -9.68 10.08
N LEU A 705 -44.30 -10.03 10.01
CA LEU A 705 -43.89 -11.43 9.86
C LEU A 705 -44.23 -12.28 11.09
N ALA A 706 -44.10 -11.73 12.29
CA ALA A 706 -44.49 -12.41 13.53
C ALA A 706 -46.03 -12.65 13.58
N CYS A 707 -46.81 -11.77 12.95
CA CYS A 707 -48.26 -11.93 12.78
C CYS A 707 -48.67 -12.86 11.61
N ALA A 708 -47.69 -13.52 10.93
CA ALA A 708 -47.95 -14.29 9.72
C ALA A 708 -48.59 -13.49 8.56
N ARG A 709 -48.22 -12.19 8.40
CA ARG A 709 -48.70 -11.27 7.36
C ARG A 709 -47.56 -10.88 6.39
N PRO A 710 -47.06 -11.83 5.57
CA PRO A 710 -45.84 -11.60 4.76
C PRO A 710 -46.02 -10.54 3.67
N GLU A 711 -47.26 -10.35 3.11
CA GLU A 711 -47.53 -9.32 2.08
C GLU A 711 -47.44 -7.89 2.69
N GLU A 712 -47.93 -7.72 3.95
CA GLU A 712 -47.78 -6.44 4.65
C GLU A 712 -46.31 -6.19 5.01
N ALA A 713 -45.59 -7.24 5.38
CA ALA A 713 -44.16 -7.15 5.66
C ALA A 713 -43.35 -6.77 4.39
N LEU A 714 -43.73 -7.30 3.21
CA LEU A 714 -43.08 -6.96 1.96
C LEU A 714 -43.25 -5.45 1.62
N ARG A 715 -44.49 -4.93 1.72
CA ARG A 715 -44.74 -3.49 1.54
C ARG A 715 -43.94 -2.62 2.52
N ALA A 716 -43.83 -3.05 3.77
CA ALA A 716 -43.05 -2.36 4.79
C ALA A 716 -41.53 -2.39 4.48
N LEU A 717 -41.03 -3.48 3.87
CA LEU A 717 -39.63 -3.61 3.44
C LEU A 717 -39.30 -2.73 2.24
N ASP A 718 -40.26 -2.53 1.33
CA ASP A 718 -40.11 -1.60 0.21
C ASP A 718 -40.00 -0.15 0.72
N GLU A 719 -40.87 0.24 1.67
CA GLU A 719 -40.79 1.54 2.34
C GLU A 719 -39.49 1.69 3.15
N ALA A 720 -39.03 0.60 3.79
CA ALA A 720 -37.77 0.60 4.50
C ALA A 720 -36.57 0.81 3.55
N ALA A 721 -36.55 0.09 2.43
CA ALA A 721 -35.46 0.21 1.45
C ALA A 721 -35.40 1.64 0.87
N ALA A 722 -36.56 2.22 0.45
CA ALA A 722 -36.61 3.56 -0.09
C ALA A 722 -36.14 4.64 0.93
N ALA A 723 -36.55 4.52 2.20
CA ALA A 723 -36.12 5.44 3.25
C ALA A 723 -34.60 5.27 3.57
N ILE A 724 -34.10 4.05 3.58
CA ILE A 724 -32.67 3.76 3.83
C ILE A 724 -31.82 4.23 2.66
N GLU A 725 -32.24 4.07 1.42
CA GLU A 725 -31.55 4.61 0.23
C GLU A 725 -31.45 6.13 0.32
N LYS A 726 -32.53 6.83 0.66
CA LYS A 726 -32.49 8.27 0.95
C LYS A 726 -31.52 8.60 2.09
N GLY A 727 -31.43 7.73 3.10
CA GLY A 727 -30.47 7.83 4.20
C GLY A 727 -29.04 7.50 3.84
N GLY A 728 -28.79 6.84 2.70
CA GLY A 728 -27.48 6.56 2.14
C GLY A 728 -26.68 5.43 2.82
N SER A 729 -27.29 4.57 3.66
CA SER A 729 -26.57 3.48 4.33
C SER A 729 -26.64 2.17 3.56
N GLY A 730 -25.55 1.80 2.89
CA GLY A 730 -25.41 0.52 2.18
C GLY A 730 -25.58 -0.70 3.10
N TYR A 731 -25.05 -0.62 4.32
CA TYR A 731 -25.17 -1.70 5.31
C TYR A 731 -26.64 -1.99 5.70
N PHE A 732 -27.41 -0.95 6.06
CA PHE A 732 -28.82 -1.15 6.41
C PHE A 732 -29.69 -1.48 5.20
N LEU A 733 -29.32 -1.02 4.01
CA LEU A 733 -29.98 -1.43 2.77
C LEU A 733 -29.76 -2.93 2.52
N ALA A 734 -28.55 -3.44 2.75
CA ALA A 734 -28.26 -4.87 2.69
C ALA A 734 -29.13 -5.66 3.70
N VAL A 735 -29.31 -5.14 4.93
CA VAL A 735 -30.18 -5.76 5.93
C VAL A 735 -31.63 -5.81 5.45
N ALA A 736 -32.14 -4.72 4.87
CA ALA A 736 -33.50 -4.67 4.31
C ALA A 736 -33.69 -5.69 3.17
N ARG A 737 -32.76 -5.74 2.23
CA ARG A 737 -32.79 -6.68 1.10
C ARG A 737 -32.65 -8.13 1.55
N LEU A 738 -31.79 -8.42 2.53
CA LEU A 738 -31.66 -9.75 3.08
C LEU A 738 -32.98 -10.26 3.66
N LEU A 739 -33.65 -9.43 4.46
CA LEU A 739 -34.97 -9.77 5.03
C LEU A 739 -36.05 -9.83 3.95
N ARG A 740 -36.00 -8.96 2.93
CA ARG A 740 -36.96 -8.98 1.83
C ARG A 740 -36.83 -10.25 0.99
N GLY A 741 -35.63 -10.72 0.74
CA GLY A 741 -35.37 -12.02 0.12
C GLY A 741 -35.95 -13.18 0.93
N ASP A 742 -35.82 -13.16 2.27
CA ASP A 742 -36.43 -14.17 3.14
C ASP A 742 -37.99 -14.14 3.04
N VAL A 743 -38.60 -12.96 2.87
CA VAL A 743 -40.04 -12.83 2.67
C VAL A 743 -40.47 -13.34 1.30
N HIS A 744 -39.75 -12.99 0.24
CA HIS A 744 -40.00 -13.48 -1.12
C HIS A 744 -39.98 -15.02 -1.16
N ARG A 745 -39.02 -15.64 -0.50
CA ARG A 745 -38.95 -17.10 -0.37
C ARG A 745 -40.19 -17.67 0.33
N ARG A 746 -40.63 -17.06 1.42
CA ARG A 746 -41.86 -17.49 2.12
C ARG A 746 -43.11 -17.39 1.26
N LEU A 747 -43.13 -16.44 0.33
CA LEU A 747 -44.21 -16.23 -0.64
C LEU A 747 -44.06 -17.11 -1.90
N GLY A 748 -43.02 -17.92 -1.99
CA GLY A 748 -42.75 -18.84 -3.12
C GLY A 748 -42.04 -18.16 -4.32
N ASP A 749 -41.59 -16.93 -4.20
CA ASP A 749 -40.87 -16.21 -5.26
C ASP A 749 -39.34 -16.36 -5.07
N GLU A 750 -38.85 -17.55 -5.43
CA GLU A 750 -37.42 -17.86 -5.31
C GLU A 750 -36.52 -16.97 -6.19
N ARG A 751 -37.01 -16.51 -7.34
CA ARG A 751 -36.24 -15.65 -8.23
C ARG A 751 -35.96 -14.28 -7.61
N ARG A 752 -36.99 -13.64 -7.02
CA ARG A 752 -36.81 -12.36 -6.33
C ARG A 752 -36.00 -12.52 -5.05
N ALA A 753 -36.20 -13.65 -4.34
CA ALA A 753 -35.40 -13.97 -3.16
C ALA A 753 -33.90 -14.02 -3.47
N ALA A 754 -33.51 -14.76 -4.52
CA ALA A 754 -32.11 -14.87 -4.96
C ALA A 754 -31.52 -13.51 -5.37
N ALA A 755 -32.27 -12.69 -6.11
CA ALA A 755 -31.84 -11.36 -6.50
C ALA A 755 -31.57 -10.43 -5.29
N ASP A 756 -32.45 -10.45 -4.29
CA ASP A 756 -32.28 -9.66 -3.07
C ASP A 756 -31.10 -10.14 -2.23
N TRP A 757 -30.88 -11.44 -2.09
CA TRP A 757 -29.73 -11.99 -1.36
C TRP A 757 -28.39 -11.70 -2.06
N ALA A 758 -28.35 -11.78 -3.40
CA ALA A 758 -27.15 -11.41 -4.17
C ALA A 758 -26.78 -9.95 -3.97
N ALA A 759 -27.79 -9.06 -4.11
CA ALA A 759 -27.61 -7.62 -3.88
C ALA A 759 -27.19 -7.31 -2.44
N ALA A 760 -27.77 -7.99 -1.43
CA ALA A 760 -27.37 -7.86 -0.04
C ALA A 760 -25.91 -8.29 0.18
N GLY A 761 -25.49 -9.42 -0.44
CA GLY A 761 -24.12 -9.92 -0.37
C GLY A 761 -23.08 -8.92 -0.90
N THR A 762 -23.37 -8.31 -2.04
CA THR A 762 -22.53 -7.26 -2.63
C THR A 762 -22.39 -6.04 -1.70
N LEU A 763 -23.49 -5.54 -1.16
CA LEU A 763 -23.49 -4.39 -0.25
C LEU A 763 -22.77 -4.70 1.07
N PHE A 764 -22.94 -5.89 1.65
CA PHE A 764 -22.20 -6.29 2.85
C PHE A 764 -20.70 -6.43 2.58
N ALA A 765 -20.30 -6.94 1.40
CA ALA A 765 -18.88 -7.03 1.02
C ALA A 765 -18.24 -5.64 0.87
N GLN A 766 -18.94 -4.69 0.25
CA GLN A 766 -18.49 -3.30 0.16
C GLN A 766 -18.32 -2.66 1.54
N ALA A 767 -19.18 -3.00 2.49
CA ALA A 767 -19.10 -2.57 3.88
C ALA A 767 -18.05 -3.34 4.71
N ARG A 768 -17.32 -4.30 4.13
CA ARG A 768 -16.41 -5.22 4.82
C ARG A 768 -17.07 -5.95 5.99
N SER A 769 -18.38 -6.22 5.88
CA SER A 769 -19.16 -6.89 6.93
C SER A 769 -19.10 -8.41 6.78
N PRO A 770 -18.90 -9.16 7.88
CA PRO A 770 -18.95 -10.64 7.87
C PRO A 770 -20.32 -11.18 7.45
N ARG A 771 -21.38 -10.35 7.45
CA ARG A 771 -22.72 -10.74 6.97
C ARG A 771 -22.80 -11.02 5.46
N ALA A 772 -21.74 -10.66 4.70
CA ALA A 772 -21.63 -11.08 3.31
C ALA A 772 -21.70 -12.60 3.15
N GLU A 773 -21.14 -13.35 4.12
CA GLU A 773 -21.21 -14.83 4.13
C GLU A 773 -22.62 -15.35 4.46
N GLU A 774 -23.36 -14.64 5.31
CA GLU A 774 -24.75 -14.96 5.60
C GLU A 774 -25.64 -14.87 4.34
N ALA A 775 -25.43 -13.80 3.55
CA ALA A 775 -26.15 -13.62 2.28
C ALA A 775 -25.76 -14.69 1.24
N ARG A 776 -24.47 -15.00 1.13
CA ARG A 776 -23.97 -16.09 0.24
C ARG A 776 -24.53 -17.45 0.59
N ARG A 777 -24.61 -17.81 1.88
CA ARG A 777 -25.23 -19.07 2.33
C ARG A 777 -26.68 -19.17 1.93
N ARG A 778 -27.48 -18.07 2.08
CA ARG A 778 -28.89 -18.07 1.63
C ARG A 778 -29.01 -18.27 0.12
N LEU A 779 -28.14 -17.63 -0.66
CA LEU A 779 -28.10 -17.75 -2.11
C LEU A 779 -27.65 -19.16 -2.53
N GLY A 780 -26.65 -19.74 -1.87
CA GLY A 780 -26.17 -21.10 -2.14
C GLY A 780 -27.18 -22.21 -1.84
N ASN A 781 -28.12 -21.94 -0.92
CA ASN A 781 -29.21 -22.85 -0.55
C ASN A 781 -30.49 -22.60 -1.37
N SER A 782 -30.47 -21.73 -2.37
CA SER A 782 -31.63 -21.44 -3.22
C SER A 782 -31.70 -22.40 -4.40
N PRO A 783 -32.87 -23.01 -4.70
CA PRO A 783 -33.05 -23.93 -5.81
C PRO A 783 -32.81 -23.30 -7.19
N VAL A 784 -32.79 -21.98 -7.30
CA VAL A 784 -32.55 -21.25 -8.58
C VAL A 784 -31.13 -21.47 -9.11
N ARG A 785 -30.17 -21.84 -8.27
CA ARG A 785 -28.78 -22.12 -8.70
C ARG A 785 -28.61 -23.48 -9.40
N SER A 786 -29.60 -24.38 -9.30
CA SER A 786 -29.53 -25.71 -9.93
C SER A 786 -29.99 -25.73 -11.41
N ALA A 787 -30.58 -24.59 -11.90
CA ALA A 787 -31.11 -24.50 -13.26
C ALA A 787 -30.20 -23.73 -14.26
N ASP A 788 -29.32 -22.85 -13.76
CA ASP A 788 -28.38 -22.05 -14.58
C ASP A 788 -26.94 -22.37 -14.18
N GLY A 789 -26.48 -23.54 -14.52
CA GLY A 789 -25.10 -24.01 -14.32
C GLY A 789 -24.13 -23.50 -15.37
N GLU A 790 -24.17 -22.21 -15.70
CA GLU A 790 -23.16 -21.51 -16.50
C GLU A 790 -23.30 -19.99 -16.27
N LEU A 791 -22.45 -19.46 -15.43
CA LEU A 791 -22.02 -18.07 -15.54
C LEU A 791 -20.57 -17.99 -15.05
N ASP A 792 -19.68 -17.74 -16.02
CA ASP A 792 -18.25 -17.49 -15.92
C ASP A 792 -17.86 -16.45 -14.85
#